data_d99f943b4d28d25cb74b2e1164a17e28
#
_entry.id   d99f943b4d28d25cb74b2e1164a17e28
#
_cell.length_a   1.000
_cell.length_b   1.000
_cell.length_c   1.000
_cell.angle_alpha   90.00
_cell.angle_beta   90.00
_cell.angle_gamma   90.00
#
_symmetry.space_group_name_H-M   'P 1'
#
loop_
_entity.id
_entity.type
_entity.pdbx_description
1 polymer ?
#
loop_
_entity_poly.entity_id
_entity_poly.type
_entity_poly.pdbx_seq_one_letter_code
_entity_poly.pdbx_strand_id
1 'polypeptide(L)'
;MAQFAELLLPLAIKGTYTYRIPEDMRTQLQIGCRVLVPFGQKKIYTAIVVLLHDNEPKGYRVKEIISMIDPKPILRYPQLKFWQWISDYYLCTLGEVYKAALPSGLKVESETFISVNPDYEESEPGELTDRMRTVLDFAAQRGRMQVHEITRITEFKNVESIVNKLLELGAIHVAERVIDNYRAKTESCVRLNIDRSDDEALHRIFDEVKRAKKQEALLLSYLDLSHWLQKSKPVKEVTKDELLKRSGVTQPVLAAARQRGVFEVYKREVNRFADLGSDLIAPPTLTDEQTRAYSEIHRCFKDKPITLLHGVTSSGKTSIYMHLIKDTLEAGKQALYLVPEIALTTQLTRRLRKVFGDKLLIYHSKFSDNERVDIWKRLLDSSDPCVVIGVRSSIFLPYSNLGLIVVDEEHDTSYKQQDPAPRYNGRNAAIILASMHGAKTLLGSGTPAIEVYYRAKKGDYGFVELLTRFEGIQMPNVKVVDMKMARKKRETKGMFSLELVKDCRQALENKEQVILFQNRRGYSPYISCKECGWVPTCQNCDVSLTYHKHIRTLSCHYCGYTMTMPTLCPACGLPGLEIVGYGTERIEDEVESVFPDEKISRMDLDTTRNKNSYERIIDDFSSHKTNILVGTQMVTKGLDFDGVSIVGILNADALISFPDFRASERAFNMMEQVAGRAGRAHKQGTVLVQTTRPTHPIVEFVKSHNYQEFFNYELSERQQYNFPPFTRIVNVYLKHRNEDTLTEVSVRYSNMLREVFGNRVFGPEPPMVARVQSLYIRQVMLKFENAASMAKVKVILRNIYEQLVATDSRMKSTILYYDVDPM
;
A
#
# COMPACT_ATOMS: atom_id res chain seq x y z
N MET A 1 28.70 -13.48 29.00
CA MET A 1 28.15 -12.54 27.99
C MET A 1 28.22 -13.24 26.64
N ALA A 2 27.15 -13.14 25.86
CA ALA A 2 27.08 -13.83 24.58
C ALA A 2 28.24 -13.44 23.63
N GLN A 3 28.87 -14.41 22.98
CA GLN A 3 29.97 -14.19 22.06
C GLN A 3 29.50 -14.11 20.58
N PHE A 4 28.30 -14.65 20.31
CA PHE A 4 27.73 -14.74 18.98
C PHE A 4 26.31 -14.24 18.96
N ALA A 5 25.90 -13.71 17.79
CA ALA A 5 24.54 -13.27 17.52
C ALA A 5 24.01 -13.92 16.23
N GLU A 6 22.78 -14.44 16.31
CA GLU A 6 22.01 -14.77 15.12
C GLU A 6 21.39 -13.51 14.54
N LEU A 7 21.69 -13.23 13.29
CA LEU A 7 21.28 -12.01 12.60
C LEU A 7 20.36 -12.30 11.43
N LEU A 8 19.30 -11.52 11.34
CA LEU A 8 18.35 -11.53 10.24
C LEU A 8 18.72 -10.47 9.20
N LEU A 9 18.96 -10.90 7.97
CA LEU A 9 19.26 -10.04 6.82
C LEU A 9 18.02 -9.74 5.98
N PRO A 10 17.87 -8.56 5.34
CA PRO A 10 16.76 -8.20 4.48
C PRO A 10 16.84 -8.84 3.08
N LEU A 11 17.16 -10.13 3.03
CA LEU A 11 17.39 -10.87 1.80
C LEU A 11 16.45 -12.08 1.71
N ALA A 12 16.11 -12.49 0.48
CA ALA A 12 15.34 -13.71 0.22
C ALA A 12 16.20 -14.98 0.38
N ILE A 13 16.86 -15.11 1.53
CA ILE A 13 17.73 -16.23 1.87
C ILE A 13 17.20 -16.97 3.10
N LYS A 14 17.66 -18.20 3.25
CA LYS A 14 17.17 -19.14 4.26
C LYS A 14 17.79 -18.85 5.63
N GLY A 15 16.96 -18.69 6.65
CA GLY A 15 17.38 -18.66 8.04
C GLY A 15 18.04 -17.37 8.49
N THR A 16 18.73 -17.47 9.60
CA THR A 16 19.57 -16.44 10.22
C THR A 16 21.04 -16.80 10.03
N TYR A 17 21.92 -15.87 10.26
CA TYR A 17 23.36 -16.05 10.10
C TYR A 17 24.09 -15.66 11.38
N THR A 18 25.00 -16.50 11.85
CA THR A 18 25.79 -16.26 13.04
C THR A 18 26.94 -15.31 12.76
N TYR A 19 27.08 -14.29 13.59
CA TYR A 19 28.19 -13.35 13.59
C TYR A 19 28.84 -13.29 14.97
N ARG A 20 30.15 -13.02 15.02
CA ARG A 20 30.87 -12.75 16.26
C ARG A 20 30.57 -11.35 16.74
N ILE A 21 30.36 -11.20 18.05
CA ILE A 21 30.11 -9.91 18.69
C ILE A 21 31.46 -9.35 19.16
N PRO A 22 31.87 -8.13 18.71
CA PRO A 22 33.03 -7.42 19.24
C PRO A 22 32.94 -7.24 20.75
N GLU A 23 34.07 -7.23 21.44
CA GLU A 23 34.12 -7.16 22.91
C GLU A 23 33.45 -5.90 23.48
N ASP A 24 33.64 -4.76 22.83
CA ASP A 24 33.06 -3.47 23.17
C ASP A 24 31.54 -3.42 23.04
N MET A 25 30.94 -4.30 22.22
CA MET A 25 29.49 -4.37 21.99
C MET A 25 28.76 -5.40 22.85
N ARG A 26 29.47 -6.36 23.49
CA ARG A 26 28.85 -7.50 24.21
C ARG A 26 27.91 -7.11 25.35
N THR A 27 28.15 -5.94 25.97
CA THR A 27 27.34 -5.45 27.09
C THR A 27 26.11 -4.68 26.64
N GLN A 28 26.13 -4.13 25.44
CA GLN A 28 25.12 -3.20 24.95
C GLN A 28 24.16 -3.86 23.94
N LEU A 29 24.62 -4.88 23.22
CA LEU A 29 23.85 -5.52 22.18
C LEU A 29 22.66 -6.30 22.73
N GLN A 30 21.45 -5.99 22.21
CA GLN A 30 20.20 -6.63 22.61
C GLN A 30 19.46 -7.18 21.39
N ILE A 31 18.56 -8.15 21.63
CA ILE A 31 17.64 -8.66 20.61
C ILE A 31 16.75 -7.52 20.13
N GLY A 32 16.64 -7.38 18.80
CA GLY A 32 15.89 -6.29 18.15
C GLY A 32 16.71 -5.06 17.81
N CYS A 33 18.00 -4.99 18.16
CA CYS A 33 18.91 -3.95 17.70
C CYS A 33 19.32 -4.17 16.25
N ARG A 34 19.56 -3.05 15.53
CA ARG A 34 20.16 -3.10 14.19
C ARG A 34 21.67 -3.04 14.30
N VAL A 35 22.30 -3.84 13.46
CA VAL A 35 23.76 -3.90 13.33
C VAL A 35 24.17 -3.86 11.86
N LEU A 36 25.36 -3.34 11.56
CA LEU A 36 25.98 -3.44 10.25
C LEU A 36 26.83 -4.68 10.16
N VAL A 37 26.65 -5.46 9.11
CA VAL A 37 27.39 -6.70 8.90
C VAL A 37 27.84 -6.87 7.46
N PRO A 38 29.01 -7.47 7.23
CA PRO A 38 29.49 -7.82 5.90
C PRO A 38 28.85 -9.14 5.44
N PHE A 39 28.18 -9.14 4.29
CA PHE A 39 27.60 -10.34 3.69
C PHE A 39 28.08 -10.52 2.24
N GLY A 40 28.47 -11.76 1.86
CA GLY A 40 29.15 -11.99 0.60
C GLY A 40 30.58 -11.42 0.60
N GLN A 41 31.08 -11.02 -0.56
CA GLN A 41 32.47 -10.54 -0.67
C GLN A 41 32.65 -9.06 -0.34
N LYS A 42 31.68 -8.19 -0.69
CA LYS A 42 31.84 -6.72 -0.59
C LYS A 42 30.65 -5.96 -0.04
N LYS A 43 29.46 -6.60 0.15
CA LYS A 43 28.25 -5.88 0.53
C LYS A 43 28.08 -5.82 2.05
N ILE A 44 27.63 -4.65 2.52
CA ILE A 44 27.28 -4.42 3.92
C ILE A 44 25.75 -4.28 4.00
N TYR A 45 25.17 -4.94 5.00
CA TYR A 45 23.72 -4.91 5.22
C TYR A 45 23.39 -4.52 6.64
N THR A 46 22.24 -3.86 6.80
CA THR A 46 21.61 -3.70 8.11
C THR A 46 20.92 -5.01 8.47
N ALA A 47 21.39 -5.66 9.53
CA ALA A 47 20.80 -6.86 10.08
C ALA A 47 20.13 -6.58 11.42
N ILE A 48 19.18 -7.43 11.81
CA ILE A 48 18.53 -7.38 13.12
C ILE A 48 19.01 -8.55 13.97
N VAL A 49 19.35 -8.27 15.22
CA VAL A 49 19.70 -9.28 16.20
C VAL A 49 18.43 -10.05 16.62
N VAL A 50 18.42 -11.37 16.37
CA VAL A 50 17.29 -12.25 16.68
C VAL A 50 17.54 -13.11 17.92
N LEU A 51 18.80 -13.56 18.10
CA LEU A 51 19.22 -14.40 19.22
C LEU A 51 20.66 -14.08 19.60
N LEU A 52 20.96 -14.20 20.89
CA LEU A 52 22.31 -14.09 21.45
C LEU A 52 22.70 -15.42 22.08
N HIS A 53 23.92 -15.95 21.81
CA HIS A 53 24.38 -17.24 22.30
C HIS A 53 25.90 -17.34 22.37
N ASP A 54 26.41 -18.43 22.98
CA ASP A 54 27.85 -18.70 23.13
C ASP A 54 28.36 -19.86 22.23
N ASN A 55 27.49 -20.42 21.38
CA ASN A 55 27.82 -21.55 20.52
C ASN A 55 28.50 -21.09 19.25
N GLU A 56 29.77 -21.44 19.05
CA GLU A 56 30.49 -21.18 17.79
C GLU A 56 30.05 -22.18 16.70
N PRO A 57 29.62 -21.71 15.51
CA PRO A 57 29.20 -22.59 14.44
C PRO A 57 30.42 -23.37 13.90
N LYS A 58 30.19 -24.65 13.64
CA LYS A 58 31.19 -25.52 13.03
C LYS A 58 31.04 -25.53 11.50
N GLY A 59 32.18 -25.43 10.76
CA GLY A 59 32.18 -25.63 9.31
C GLY A 59 32.34 -24.39 8.44
N TYR A 60 32.32 -23.19 9.00
CA TYR A 60 32.64 -21.94 8.27
C TYR A 60 33.26 -20.88 9.19
N ARG A 61 34.02 -19.96 8.59
CA ARG A 61 34.62 -18.83 9.32
C ARG A 61 33.54 -17.80 9.63
N VAL A 62 33.30 -17.56 10.91
CA VAL A 62 32.32 -16.56 11.39
C VAL A 62 32.91 -15.17 11.14
N LYS A 63 32.09 -14.32 10.49
CA LYS A 63 32.40 -12.90 10.32
C LYS A 63 32.01 -12.13 11.58
N GLU A 64 32.58 -10.93 11.73
CA GLU A 64 32.32 -10.06 12.87
C GLU A 64 31.32 -8.95 12.53
N ILE A 65 30.55 -8.49 13.53
CA ILE A 65 29.69 -7.31 13.43
C ILE A 65 30.59 -6.08 13.27
N ILE A 66 30.26 -5.21 12.30
CA ILE A 66 31.05 -3.99 12.04
C ILE A 66 30.72 -2.93 13.09
N SER A 67 29.44 -2.64 13.31
CA SER A 67 28.98 -1.63 14.25
C SER A 67 27.52 -1.86 14.65
N MET A 68 27.16 -1.34 15.82
CA MET A 68 25.78 -1.22 16.27
C MET A 68 25.22 0.12 15.78
N ILE A 69 24.01 0.10 15.21
CA ILE A 69 23.35 1.31 14.70
C ILE A 69 22.54 1.99 15.81
N ASP A 70 21.78 1.18 16.56
CA ASP A 70 20.87 1.69 17.59
C ASP A 70 21.34 1.32 18.99
N PRO A 71 21.31 2.27 19.94
CA PRO A 71 21.64 1.97 21.36
C PRO A 71 20.53 1.20 22.07
N LYS A 72 19.33 1.10 21.47
CA LYS A 72 18.15 0.39 21.98
C LYS A 72 17.49 -0.43 20.88
N PRO A 73 16.78 -1.53 21.22
CA PRO A 73 16.04 -2.30 20.22
C PRO A 73 15.03 -1.44 19.45
N ILE A 74 14.97 -1.62 18.14
CA ILE A 74 13.97 -0.98 17.28
C ILE A 74 12.71 -1.81 17.09
N LEU A 75 12.70 -3.03 17.64
CA LEU A 75 11.58 -3.95 17.63
C LEU A 75 11.07 -4.17 19.06
N ARG A 76 9.78 -4.43 19.17
CA ARG A 76 9.11 -4.83 20.41
C ARG A 76 8.54 -6.23 20.31
N TYR A 77 8.37 -6.90 21.44
CA TYR A 77 7.54 -8.09 21.52
C TYR A 77 6.06 -7.74 21.18
N PRO A 78 5.34 -8.48 20.35
CA PRO A 78 5.69 -9.79 19.75
C PRO A 78 6.16 -9.72 18.28
N GLN A 79 6.70 -8.59 17.78
CA GLN A 79 6.98 -8.38 16.33
C GLN A 79 7.76 -9.53 15.67
N LEU A 80 8.86 -10.01 16.29
CA LEU A 80 9.63 -11.12 15.70
C LEU A 80 8.82 -12.41 15.58
N LYS A 81 7.98 -12.71 16.57
CA LYS A 81 7.07 -13.88 16.51
C LYS A 81 6.02 -13.70 15.43
N PHE A 82 5.51 -12.48 15.26
CA PHE A 82 4.56 -12.15 14.21
C PHE A 82 5.20 -12.28 12.81
N TRP A 83 6.44 -11.82 12.63
CA TRP A 83 7.17 -11.98 11.37
C TRP A 83 7.44 -13.46 11.07
N GLN A 84 7.79 -14.26 12.09
CA GLN A 84 7.98 -15.71 11.93
C GLN A 84 6.68 -16.37 11.48
N TRP A 85 5.54 -16.01 12.10
CA TRP A 85 4.23 -16.53 11.69
C TRP A 85 3.92 -16.18 10.22
N ILE A 86 4.15 -14.93 9.79
CA ILE A 86 3.96 -14.52 8.39
C ILE A 86 4.84 -15.37 7.46
N SER A 87 6.13 -15.53 7.80
CA SER A 87 7.05 -16.34 7.03
C SER A 87 6.58 -17.79 6.88
N ASP A 88 6.09 -18.38 7.96
CA ASP A 88 5.67 -19.78 7.97
C ASP A 88 4.33 -19.99 7.27
N TYR A 89 3.37 -19.09 7.50
CA TYR A 89 2.05 -19.21 6.91
C TYR A 89 2.04 -18.91 5.40
N TYR A 90 2.71 -17.83 4.99
CA TYR A 90 2.74 -17.38 3.58
C TYR A 90 3.90 -17.96 2.76
N LEU A 91 4.61 -18.95 3.28
CA LEU A 91 5.65 -19.72 2.59
C LEU A 91 6.76 -18.84 1.99
N CYS A 92 7.20 -17.84 2.74
CA CYS A 92 8.27 -16.94 2.35
C CYS A 92 9.43 -17.00 3.34
N THR A 93 10.53 -16.30 3.04
CA THR A 93 11.66 -16.18 3.96
C THR A 93 11.42 -15.09 5.01
N LEU A 94 12.03 -15.23 6.18
CA LEU A 94 11.95 -14.23 7.23
C LEU A 94 12.60 -12.91 6.80
N GLY A 95 13.64 -12.96 5.96
CA GLY A 95 14.29 -11.78 5.38
C GLY A 95 13.38 -10.99 4.45
N GLU A 96 12.51 -11.65 3.68
CA GLU A 96 11.47 -10.97 2.88
C GLU A 96 10.44 -10.28 3.77
N VAL A 97 10.06 -10.89 4.90
CA VAL A 97 9.17 -10.25 5.89
C VAL A 97 9.85 -9.03 6.51
N TYR A 98 11.11 -9.13 6.91
CA TYR A 98 11.90 -8.01 7.39
C TYR A 98 11.92 -6.86 6.39
N LYS A 99 12.19 -7.17 5.11
CA LYS A 99 12.22 -6.16 4.04
C LYS A 99 10.89 -5.43 3.87
N ALA A 100 9.76 -6.12 4.05
CA ALA A 100 8.42 -5.54 3.95
C ALA A 100 8.00 -4.78 5.21
N ALA A 101 8.41 -5.25 6.39
CA ALA A 101 7.96 -4.75 7.68
C ALA A 101 8.59 -3.40 8.06
N LEU A 102 9.89 -3.25 7.87
CA LEU A 102 10.59 -2.03 8.26
C LEU A 102 10.46 -0.93 7.20
N PRO A 103 10.20 0.33 7.60
CA PRO A 103 10.35 1.49 6.71
C PRO A 103 11.72 1.55 6.06
N SER A 104 11.80 2.01 4.82
CA SER A 104 13.08 2.12 4.09
C SER A 104 14.09 3.01 4.81
N GLY A 105 13.65 4.09 5.47
CA GLY A 105 14.53 4.95 6.25
C GLY A 105 15.14 4.30 7.51
N LEU A 106 14.66 3.12 7.93
CA LEU A 106 15.31 2.30 8.95
C LEU A 106 16.18 1.19 8.37
N LYS A 107 16.18 0.99 7.06
CA LYS A 107 17.07 0.05 6.36
C LYS A 107 18.23 0.83 5.78
N VAL A 108 19.34 0.85 6.50
CA VAL A 108 20.57 1.44 5.99
C VAL A 108 21.18 0.43 5.02
N GLU A 109 21.27 0.78 3.76
CA GLU A 109 21.93 -0.04 2.73
C GLU A 109 23.25 0.60 2.36
N SER A 110 24.27 -0.20 2.07
CA SER A 110 25.48 0.33 1.48
C SER A 110 25.19 0.72 0.03
N GLU A 111 25.47 1.94 -0.32
CA GLU A 111 25.47 2.38 -1.71
C GLU A 111 26.88 2.32 -2.28
N THR A 112 26.93 1.79 -3.49
CA THR A 112 28.19 1.66 -4.23
C THR A 112 28.50 2.97 -4.94
N PHE A 113 29.59 3.61 -4.53
CA PHE A 113 30.13 4.79 -5.18
C PHE A 113 31.30 4.37 -6.07
N ILE A 114 31.37 5.00 -7.23
CA ILE A 114 32.53 4.89 -8.12
C ILE A 114 33.27 6.22 -8.17
N SER A 115 34.57 6.16 -8.27
CA SER A 115 35.44 7.29 -8.61
C SER A 115 36.46 6.82 -9.66
N VAL A 116 36.89 7.71 -10.52
CA VAL A 116 37.93 7.38 -11.50
C VAL A 116 39.24 7.10 -10.78
N ASN A 117 39.96 6.08 -11.22
CA ASN A 117 41.30 5.83 -10.78
C ASN A 117 42.26 6.80 -11.51
N PRO A 118 42.94 7.75 -10.81
CA PRO A 118 43.77 8.74 -11.47
C PRO A 118 45.03 8.11 -12.10
N ASP A 119 45.39 6.90 -11.68
CA ASP A 119 46.58 6.20 -12.17
C ASP A 119 46.26 5.24 -13.34
N TYR A 120 45.02 5.22 -13.82
CA TYR A 120 44.62 4.36 -14.94
C TYR A 120 44.99 4.98 -16.28
N GLU A 121 45.76 4.22 -17.08
CA GLU A 121 46.04 4.49 -18.48
C GLU A 121 45.46 3.36 -19.35
N GLU A 122 44.78 3.70 -20.45
CA GLU A 122 44.21 2.72 -21.38
C GLU A 122 45.37 1.93 -22.05
N SER A 123 45.45 0.62 -21.80
CA SER A 123 46.56 -0.21 -22.24
C SER A 123 46.55 -0.48 -23.76
N GLU A 124 45.34 -0.55 -24.39
CA GLU A 124 45.16 -0.74 -25.82
C GLU A 124 44.07 0.19 -26.37
N PRO A 125 44.23 0.79 -27.59
CA PRO A 125 43.21 1.59 -28.22
C PRO A 125 41.93 0.76 -28.49
N GLY A 126 40.82 1.07 -27.84
CA GLY A 126 39.53 0.38 -27.98
C GLY A 126 39.16 -0.58 -26.83
N GLU A 127 39.97 -0.67 -25.80
CA GLU A 127 39.65 -1.42 -24.56
C GLU A 127 38.38 -0.90 -23.86
N LEU A 128 38.16 0.41 -23.93
CA LEU A 128 36.96 1.09 -23.42
C LEU A 128 35.89 1.27 -24.49
N THR A 129 34.71 0.73 -24.26
CA THR A 129 33.54 1.00 -25.11
C THR A 129 33.01 2.43 -24.89
N ASP A 130 32.26 2.99 -25.86
CA ASP A 130 31.66 4.33 -25.72
C ASP A 130 30.84 4.48 -24.44
N ARG A 131 30.13 3.43 -24.01
CA ARG A 131 29.38 3.44 -22.78
C ARG A 131 30.28 3.49 -21.53
N MET A 132 31.41 2.80 -21.56
CA MET A 132 32.40 2.84 -20.46
C MET A 132 33.03 4.23 -20.39
N ARG A 133 33.38 4.83 -21.52
CA ARG A 133 33.91 6.21 -21.58
C ARG A 133 32.90 7.20 -21.02
N THR A 134 31.64 7.10 -21.42
CA THR A 134 30.56 7.95 -20.86
C THR A 134 30.49 7.86 -19.35
N VAL A 135 30.56 6.66 -18.77
CA VAL A 135 30.53 6.47 -17.30
C VAL A 135 31.76 7.08 -16.63
N LEU A 136 32.96 6.92 -17.22
CA LEU A 136 34.20 7.50 -16.71
C LEU A 136 34.18 9.04 -16.76
N ASP A 137 33.69 9.64 -17.85
CA ASP A 137 33.57 11.08 -18.02
C ASP A 137 32.64 11.70 -16.97
N PHE A 138 31.49 11.07 -16.72
CA PHE A 138 30.58 11.51 -15.67
C PHE A 138 31.21 11.38 -14.27
N ALA A 139 31.89 10.25 -14.00
CA ALA A 139 32.57 10.05 -12.72
C ALA A 139 33.75 11.01 -12.53
N ALA A 140 34.50 11.36 -13.59
CA ALA A 140 35.58 12.34 -13.56
C ALA A 140 35.06 13.75 -13.27
N GLN A 141 33.98 14.18 -13.91
CA GLN A 141 33.37 15.51 -13.73
C GLN A 141 32.85 15.72 -12.30
N ARG A 142 32.31 14.69 -11.65
CA ARG A 142 31.68 14.77 -10.32
C ARG A 142 32.57 14.28 -9.17
N GLY A 143 33.73 13.73 -9.51
CA GLY A 143 34.71 13.19 -8.57
C GLY A 143 34.28 11.88 -7.89
N ARG A 144 33.00 11.76 -7.50
CA ARG A 144 32.43 10.56 -6.89
C ARG A 144 30.94 10.46 -7.23
N MET A 145 30.49 9.26 -7.63
CA MET A 145 29.15 9.10 -8.18
C MET A 145 28.54 7.77 -7.75
N GLN A 146 27.22 7.78 -7.45
CA GLN A 146 26.48 6.55 -7.12
C GLN A 146 26.16 5.75 -8.39
N VAL A 147 26.24 4.42 -8.33
CA VAL A 147 25.94 3.55 -9.47
C VAL A 147 24.49 3.75 -9.96
N HIS A 148 23.54 3.98 -9.05
CA HIS A 148 22.16 4.20 -9.43
C HIS A 148 21.93 5.60 -10.08
N GLU A 149 22.72 6.62 -9.74
CA GLU A 149 22.67 7.92 -10.42
C GLU A 149 23.13 7.81 -11.87
N ILE A 150 24.11 6.93 -12.15
CA ILE A 150 24.57 6.65 -13.52
C ILE A 150 23.41 6.09 -14.34
N THR A 151 22.67 5.12 -13.79
CA THR A 151 21.49 4.56 -14.46
C THR A 151 20.46 5.64 -14.80
N ARG A 152 20.25 6.59 -13.91
CA ARG A 152 19.28 7.69 -14.10
C ARG A 152 19.72 8.73 -15.13
N ILE A 153 21.04 9.00 -15.21
CA ILE A 153 21.58 10.01 -16.10
C ILE A 153 21.80 9.47 -17.50
N THR A 154 22.29 8.22 -17.62
CA THR A 154 22.65 7.60 -18.89
C THR A 154 21.55 6.76 -19.50
N GLU A 155 20.47 6.46 -18.76
CA GLU A 155 19.40 5.52 -19.12
C GLU A 155 19.89 4.11 -19.54
N PHE A 156 21.11 3.75 -19.19
CA PHE A 156 21.69 2.45 -19.53
C PHE A 156 21.06 1.34 -18.68
N LYS A 157 20.52 0.31 -19.33
CA LYS A 157 19.83 -0.82 -18.66
C LYS A 157 20.75 -1.77 -17.85
N ASN A 158 22.07 -1.75 -18.07
CA ASN A 158 23.03 -2.70 -17.47
C ASN A 158 24.27 -1.99 -16.92
N VAL A 159 24.09 -0.93 -16.15
CA VAL A 159 25.21 -0.16 -15.56
C VAL A 159 26.11 -1.01 -14.68
N GLU A 160 25.56 -1.98 -13.91
CA GLU A 160 26.36 -2.88 -13.07
C GLU A 160 27.41 -3.67 -13.88
N SER A 161 27.06 -4.13 -15.09
CA SER A 161 27.99 -4.84 -15.97
C SER A 161 29.11 -3.93 -16.48
N ILE A 162 28.79 -2.66 -16.77
CA ILE A 162 29.77 -1.66 -17.20
C ILE A 162 30.73 -1.34 -16.06
N VAL A 163 30.18 -1.11 -14.85
CA VAL A 163 30.97 -0.82 -13.64
C VAL A 163 31.90 -1.98 -13.29
N ASN A 164 31.42 -3.22 -13.38
CA ASN A 164 32.26 -4.40 -13.12
C ASN A 164 33.43 -4.51 -14.13
N LYS A 165 33.19 -4.26 -15.41
CA LYS A 165 34.27 -4.27 -16.41
C LYS A 165 35.28 -3.13 -16.19
N LEU A 166 34.81 -1.93 -15.86
CA LEU A 166 35.69 -0.81 -15.52
C LEU A 166 36.51 -1.08 -14.26
N LEU A 167 35.96 -1.83 -13.32
CA LEU A 167 36.69 -2.27 -12.13
C LEU A 167 37.74 -3.35 -12.44
N GLU A 168 37.39 -4.34 -13.30
CA GLU A 168 38.31 -5.36 -13.78
C GLU A 168 39.49 -4.75 -14.53
N LEU A 169 39.26 -3.70 -15.31
CA LEU A 169 40.28 -2.93 -16.00
C LEU A 169 41.08 -1.99 -15.08
N GLY A 170 40.66 -1.85 -13.82
CA GLY A 170 41.32 -0.92 -12.89
C GLY A 170 41.04 0.56 -13.14
N ALA A 171 40.12 0.88 -14.06
CA ALA A 171 39.81 2.25 -14.45
C ALA A 171 39.05 3.05 -13.39
N ILE A 172 38.42 2.36 -12.44
CA ILE A 172 37.66 2.97 -11.35
C ILE A 172 37.98 2.34 -10.01
N HIS A 173 37.88 3.16 -8.97
CA HIS A 173 37.79 2.69 -7.58
C HIS A 173 36.32 2.59 -7.16
N VAL A 174 35.97 1.49 -6.49
CA VAL A 174 34.64 1.28 -5.91
C VAL A 174 34.72 1.42 -4.40
N ALA A 175 33.93 2.31 -3.84
CA ALA A 175 33.79 2.49 -2.40
C ALA A 175 32.32 2.30 -1.99
N GLU A 176 32.08 1.46 -0.99
CA GLU A 176 30.77 1.35 -0.38
C GLU A 176 30.65 2.33 0.79
N ARG A 177 29.56 3.10 0.80
CA ARG A 177 29.22 3.97 1.93
C ARG A 177 27.86 3.59 2.47
N VAL A 178 27.79 3.54 3.77
CA VAL A 178 26.53 3.42 4.51
C VAL A 178 25.88 4.80 4.55
N ILE A 179 24.68 4.91 3.99
CA ILE A 179 23.90 6.16 3.99
C ILE A 179 22.72 5.99 4.93
N ASP A 180 22.65 6.82 5.95
CA ASP A 180 21.43 6.97 6.75
C ASP A 180 20.51 7.96 6.03
N ASN A 181 19.42 7.45 5.45
CA ASN A 181 18.47 8.24 4.69
C ASN A 181 17.46 8.97 5.60
N TYR A 182 17.47 8.70 6.91
CA TYR A 182 16.57 9.36 7.84
C TYR A 182 17.07 10.75 8.20
N ARG A 183 16.20 11.75 8.03
CA ARG A 183 16.43 13.13 8.51
C ARG A 183 15.24 13.54 9.40
N ALA A 184 15.52 13.73 10.69
CA ALA A 184 14.54 14.31 11.60
C ALA A 184 14.11 15.70 11.10
N LYS A 185 12.84 16.06 11.24
CA LYS A 185 12.40 17.43 11.01
C LYS A 185 12.94 18.27 12.16
N THR A 186 13.78 19.25 11.83
CA THR A 186 14.30 20.20 12.82
C THR A 186 13.74 21.58 12.55
N GLU A 187 13.39 22.29 13.61
CA GLU A 187 13.11 23.72 13.58
C GLU A 187 14.25 24.47 14.24
N SER A 188 14.59 25.63 13.68
CA SER A 188 15.56 26.52 14.30
C SER A 188 14.87 27.28 15.40
N CYS A 189 15.28 27.05 16.64
CA CYS A 189 14.84 27.77 17.82
C CYS A 189 15.90 28.78 18.26
N VAL A 190 15.43 29.82 18.93
CA VAL A 190 16.30 30.91 19.44
C VAL A 190 16.19 30.92 20.95
N ARG A 191 17.31 31.06 21.64
CA ARG A 191 17.35 31.31 23.09
C ARG A 191 18.34 32.42 23.42
N LEU A 192 18.10 33.12 24.55
CA LEU A 192 19.08 34.04 25.09
C LEU A 192 20.29 33.29 25.62
N ASN A 193 21.45 33.81 25.38
CA ASN A 193 22.73 33.23 25.81
C ASN A 193 23.12 33.64 27.23
N ILE A 194 22.14 33.72 28.15
CA ILE A 194 22.31 34.06 29.56
C ILE A 194 21.41 33.16 30.41
N ASP A 195 21.73 33.03 31.68
CA ASP A 195 20.85 32.38 32.63
C ASP A 195 19.66 33.29 33.00
N ARG A 196 18.46 32.71 33.13
CA ARG A 196 17.22 33.44 33.47
C ARG A 196 17.29 34.10 34.84
N SER A 197 18.14 33.61 35.76
CA SER A 197 18.35 34.17 37.10
C SER A 197 19.28 35.36 37.12
N ASP A 198 20.02 35.63 36.05
CA ASP A 198 20.99 36.71 35.94
C ASP A 198 20.33 37.97 35.35
N ASP A 199 19.68 38.74 36.24
CA ASP A 199 19.03 40.01 35.87
C ASP A 199 20.08 41.08 35.45
N GLU A 200 21.32 41.03 35.98
CA GLU A 200 22.40 41.97 35.60
C GLU A 200 22.91 41.70 34.18
N ALA A 201 23.02 40.44 33.76
CA ALA A 201 23.35 40.08 32.39
C ALA A 201 22.28 40.55 31.42
N LEU A 202 21.00 40.45 31.80
CA LEU A 202 19.90 40.94 30.99
C LEU A 202 19.97 42.45 30.80
N HIS A 203 20.27 43.23 31.86
CA HIS A 203 20.46 44.67 31.77
C HIS A 203 21.63 45.03 30.86
N ARG A 204 22.77 44.32 30.95
CA ARG A 204 23.91 44.50 30.03
C ARG A 204 23.53 44.31 28.57
N ILE A 205 22.76 43.26 28.25
CA ILE A 205 22.28 43.04 26.89
C ILE A 205 21.37 44.19 26.42
N PHE A 206 20.48 44.69 27.27
CA PHE A 206 19.65 45.82 26.90
C PHE A 206 20.49 47.06 26.57
N ASP A 207 21.51 47.38 27.35
CA ASP A 207 22.41 48.52 27.10
C ASP A 207 23.19 48.34 25.79
N GLU A 208 23.64 47.14 25.47
CA GLU A 208 24.32 46.83 24.21
C GLU A 208 23.42 47.01 22.98
N VAL A 209 22.12 46.59 23.06
CA VAL A 209 21.21 46.69 21.93
C VAL A 209 20.45 47.99 21.82
N LYS A 210 20.48 48.87 22.87
CA LYS A 210 19.77 50.16 22.97
C LYS A 210 20.02 51.09 21.78
N ARG A 211 21.24 51.07 21.22
CA ARG A 211 21.61 51.85 20.02
C ARG A 211 21.17 51.22 18.70
N ALA A 212 20.74 49.95 18.72
CA ALA A 212 20.32 49.19 17.52
C ALA A 212 18.83 48.86 17.61
N LYS A 213 17.94 49.82 17.32
CA LYS A 213 16.47 49.69 17.46
C LYS A 213 15.87 48.40 16.94
N LYS A 214 16.42 47.83 15.85
CA LYS A 214 15.93 46.53 15.30
C LYS A 214 16.36 45.35 16.16
N GLN A 215 17.50 45.37 16.82
CA GLN A 215 17.92 44.29 17.73
C GLN A 215 17.21 44.44 19.09
N GLU A 216 16.91 45.65 19.52
CA GLU A 216 16.08 45.91 20.71
C GLU A 216 14.65 45.34 20.49
N ALA A 217 14.03 45.62 19.33
CA ALA A 217 12.72 45.05 18.99
C ALA A 217 12.73 43.52 18.95
N LEU A 218 13.84 42.91 18.49
CA LEU A 218 14.02 41.46 18.48
C LEU A 218 14.09 40.92 19.93
N LEU A 219 14.85 41.55 20.80
CA LEU A 219 14.99 41.18 22.21
C LEU A 219 13.64 41.27 22.94
N LEU A 220 12.93 42.39 22.81
CA LEU A 220 11.61 42.60 23.43
C LEU A 220 10.60 41.54 22.96
N SER A 221 10.58 41.25 21.64
CA SER A 221 9.71 40.22 21.10
C SER A 221 10.04 38.81 21.63
N TYR A 222 11.32 38.50 21.82
CA TYR A 222 11.73 37.23 22.42
C TYR A 222 11.28 37.12 23.88
N LEU A 223 11.49 38.18 24.71
CA LEU A 223 11.10 38.20 26.13
C LEU A 223 9.59 38.00 26.31
N ASP A 224 8.77 38.61 25.40
CA ASP A 224 7.32 38.45 25.35
C ASP A 224 6.93 37.02 24.99
N LEU A 225 7.43 36.51 23.86
CA LEU A 225 7.10 35.18 23.34
C LEU A 225 7.55 34.03 24.24
N SER A 226 8.75 34.17 24.85
CA SER A 226 9.34 33.16 25.74
C SER A 226 8.78 33.18 27.16
N HIS A 227 7.96 34.15 27.52
CA HIS A 227 7.55 34.42 28.91
C HIS A 227 8.73 34.59 29.87
N TRP A 228 9.89 35.11 29.36
CA TRP A 228 11.15 35.21 30.12
C TRP A 228 10.99 35.93 31.45
N LEU A 229 10.29 37.05 31.45
CA LEU A 229 10.09 37.92 32.63
C LEU A 229 9.07 37.35 33.64
N GLN A 230 8.27 36.37 33.25
CA GLN A 230 7.28 35.75 34.13
C GLN A 230 7.90 34.57 34.89
N LYS A 231 8.67 34.86 35.95
CA LYS A 231 9.44 33.83 36.72
C LYS A 231 8.57 32.67 37.26
N SER A 232 7.26 32.83 37.36
CA SER A 232 6.30 31.76 37.74
C SER A 232 6.00 30.77 36.63
N LYS A 233 6.34 31.07 35.38
CA LYS A 233 6.10 30.17 34.23
C LYS A 233 7.41 29.64 33.69
N PRO A 234 7.45 28.41 33.15
CA PRO A 234 8.61 27.91 32.42
C PRO A 234 8.87 28.78 31.18
N VAL A 235 10.15 28.90 30.76
CA VAL A 235 10.52 29.58 29.53
C VAL A 235 9.95 28.80 28.35
N LYS A 236 9.11 29.44 27.53
CA LYS A 236 8.58 28.86 26.30
C LYS A 236 9.69 28.93 25.24
N GLU A 237 9.91 27.85 24.52
CA GLU A 237 10.80 27.83 23.38
C GLU A 237 10.21 28.63 22.22
N VAL A 238 11.03 29.47 21.61
CA VAL A 238 10.65 30.37 20.53
C VAL A 238 11.32 29.95 19.24
N THR A 239 10.54 29.71 18.20
CA THR A 239 11.08 29.40 16.88
C THR A 239 11.63 30.66 16.22
N LYS A 240 12.64 30.49 15.36
CA LYS A 240 13.23 31.60 14.60
C LYS A 240 12.18 32.34 13.77
N ASP A 241 11.28 31.60 13.11
CA ASP A 241 10.25 32.16 12.22
C ASP A 241 9.20 32.95 13.03
N GLU A 242 8.76 32.43 14.19
CA GLU A 242 7.85 33.11 15.11
C GLU A 242 8.45 34.41 15.61
N LEU A 243 9.73 34.37 15.99
CA LEU A 243 10.46 35.57 16.48
C LEU A 243 10.60 36.63 15.40
N LEU A 244 11.02 36.25 14.19
CA LEU A 244 11.16 37.18 13.06
C LEU A 244 9.80 37.78 12.63
N LYS A 245 8.76 36.97 12.62
CA LYS A 245 7.40 37.44 12.30
C LYS A 245 6.86 38.42 13.34
N ARG A 246 7.05 38.13 14.64
CA ARG A 246 6.58 38.98 15.73
C ARG A 246 7.33 40.28 15.81
N SER A 247 8.65 40.24 15.64
CA SER A 247 9.52 41.43 15.73
C SER A 247 9.51 42.28 14.47
N GLY A 248 9.04 41.78 13.33
CA GLY A 248 9.05 42.47 12.04
C GLY A 248 10.47 42.69 11.47
N VAL A 249 11.51 42.00 12.00
CA VAL A 249 12.91 42.17 11.58
C VAL A 249 13.33 41.07 10.63
N THR A 250 14.39 41.32 9.85
CA THR A 250 14.90 40.39 8.86
C THR A 250 16.00 39.48 9.43
N GLN A 251 16.24 38.35 8.78
CA GLN A 251 17.22 37.34 9.19
C GLN A 251 18.64 37.90 9.45
N PRO A 252 19.19 38.87 8.65
CA PRO A 252 20.50 39.48 8.94
C PRO A 252 20.58 40.14 10.32
N VAL A 253 19.49 40.73 10.81
CA VAL A 253 19.47 41.35 12.16
C VAL A 253 19.61 40.30 13.26
N LEU A 254 18.95 39.16 13.13
CA LEU A 254 19.13 38.05 14.06
C LEU A 254 20.56 37.48 13.98
N ALA A 255 21.13 37.37 12.78
CA ALA A 255 22.50 36.91 12.58
C ALA A 255 23.52 37.84 13.27
N ALA A 256 23.32 39.16 13.15
CA ALA A 256 24.15 40.14 13.83
C ALA A 256 24.02 40.08 15.36
N ALA A 257 22.80 39.87 15.88
CA ALA A 257 22.58 39.71 17.32
C ALA A 257 23.19 38.40 17.85
N ARG A 258 23.20 37.33 17.05
CA ARG A 258 23.91 36.08 17.34
C ARG A 258 25.43 36.27 17.38
N GLN A 259 26.02 36.99 16.42
CA GLN A 259 27.46 37.31 16.42
C GLN A 259 27.91 38.11 17.63
N ARG A 260 27.05 38.95 18.21
CA ARG A 260 27.26 39.69 19.45
C ARG A 260 27.08 38.86 20.73
N GLY A 261 26.67 37.58 20.58
CA GLY A 261 26.47 36.71 21.73
C GLY A 261 25.12 36.88 22.45
N VAL A 262 24.20 37.73 21.96
CA VAL A 262 22.89 37.97 22.58
C VAL A 262 22.01 36.76 22.48
N PHE A 263 21.96 36.13 21.30
CA PHE A 263 21.14 34.96 21.02
C PHE A 263 21.97 33.78 20.59
N GLU A 264 21.55 32.61 20.99
CA GLU A 264 21.96 31.33 20.41
C GLU A 264 20.83 30.77 19.53
N VAL A 265 21.17 30.30 18.34
CA VAL A 265 20.25 29.59 17.42
C VAL A 265 20.64 28.13 17.42
N TYR A 266 19.73 27.29 17.85
CA TYR A 266 19.90 25.85 17.91
C TYR A 266 18.82 25.14 17.12
N LYS A 267 19.08 23.89 16.72
CA LYS A 267 18.10 23.04 16.05
C LYS A 267 17.43 22.14 17.07
N ARG A 268 16.09 22.18 17.10
CA ARG A 268 15.27 21.29 17.88
C ARG A 268 14.59 20.30 16.95
N GLU A 269 14.62 19.03 17.29
CA GLU A 269 13.78 18.04 16.61
C GLU A 269 12.31 18.29 16.94
N VAL A 270 11.47 18.41 15.93
CA VAL A 270 10.04 18.62 16.08
C VAL A 270 9.26 17.48 15.47
N ASN A 271 8.20 17.11 16.18
CA ASN A 271 7.26 16.14 15.63
C ASN A 271 6.57 16.74 14.40
N ARG A 272 6.70 16.08 13.25
CA ARG A 272 6.06 16.51 11.99
C ARG A 272 4.53 16.59 12.09
N PHE A 273 3.96 15.97 13.11
CA PHE A 273 2.52 15.85 13.34
C PHE A 273 1.99 16.79 14.44
N ALA A 274 2.87 17.55 15.13
CA ALA A 274 2.50 18.53 16.12
C ALA A 274 2.28 19.88 15.42
N ASP A 275 1.07 20.26 15.13
CA ASP A 275 0.53 21.59 14.90
C ASP A 275 -0.73 21.55 14.04
N LEU A 276 -1.78 21.02 14.56
CA LEU A 276 -3.12 21.34 14.06
C LEU A 276 -4.02 21.44 15.30
N GLY A 277 -3.87 22.53 16.04
CA GLY A 277 -4.81 22.91 17.09
C GLY A 277 -6.21 23.00 16.52
N SER A 278 -6.93 21.89 16.57
CA SER A 278 -8.35 21.86 16.28
C SER A 278 -9.07 21.60 17.60
N ASP A 279 -10.07 22.39 17.90
CA ASP A 279 -10.98 22.10 19.00
C ASP A 279 -11.51 20.67 18.80
N LEU A 280 -11.22 19.79 19.75
CA LEU A 280 -11.68 18.40 19.70
C LEU A 280 -13.19 18.34 19.86
N ILE A 281 -13.83 17.57 19.02
CA ILE A 281 -15.25 17.30 19.10
C ILE A 281 -15.50 15.87 19.60
N ALA A 282 -16.61 15.66 20.29
CA ALA A 282 -17.04 14.30 20.63
C ALA A 282 -17.33 13.50 19.36
N PRO A 283 -17.19 12.15 19.41
CA PRO A 283 -17.70 11.30 18.32
C PRO A 283 -19.19 11.60 18.06
N PRO A 284 -19.66 11.43 16.81
CA PRO A 284 -21.06 11.65 16.49
C PRO A 284 -22.02 10.83 17.37
N THR A 285 -23.13 11.38 17.79
CA THR A 285 -24.16 10.65 18.52
C THR A 285 -24.63 9.44 17.70
N LEU A 286 -24.71 8.28 18.33
CA LEU A 286 -25.21 7.07 17.69
C LEU A 286 -26.74 7.09 17.62
N THR A 287 -27.30 6.61 16.52
CA THR A 287 -28.73 6.31 16.42
C THR A 287 -29.09 5.09 17.29
N ASP A 288 -30.38 4.84 17.51
CA ASP A 288 -30.83 3.68 18.30
C ASP A 288 -30.30 2.36 17.72
N GLU A 289 -30.34 2.18 16.41
CA GLU A 289 -29.81 0.99 15.72
C GLU A 289 -28.29 0.86 15.87
N GLN A 290 -27.56 1.96 15.77
CA GLN A 290 -26.12 1.98 15.98
C GLN A 290 -25.76 1.72 17.44
N THR A 291 -26.56 2.23 18.40
CA THR A 291 -26.39 1.99 19.85
C THR A 291 -26.63 0.53 20.17
N ARG A 292 -27.64 -0.10 19.57
CA ARG A 292 -27.88 -1.54 19.65
C ARG A 292 -26.68 -2.33 19.15
N ALA A 293 -26.23 -2.03 17.92
CA ALA A 293 -25.07 -2.72 17.31
C ALA A 293 -23.80 -2.54 18.14
N TYR A 294 -23.53 -1.33 18.63
CA TYR A 294 -22.39 -1.06 19.52
C TYR A 294 -22.46 -1.90 20.81
N SER A 295 -23.62 -1.98 21.45
CA SER A 295 -23.83 -2.79 22.66
C SER A 295 -23.67 -4.30 22.38
N GLU A 296 -24.15 -4.77 21.23
CA GLU A 296 -23.98 -6.16 20.79
C GLU A 296 -22.52 -6.50 20.50
N ILE A 297 -21.75 -5.57 19.89
CA ILE A 297 -20.30 -5.76 19.70
C ILE A 297 -19.59 -5.94 21.04
N HIS A 298 -19.89 -5.10 22.04
CA HIS A 298 -19.33 -5.25 23.39
C HIS A 298 -19.69 -6.57 24.03
N ARG A 299 -20.92 -7.04 23.85
CA ARG A 299 -21.37 -8.36 24.33
C ARG A 299 -20.58 -9.48 23.64
N CYS A 300 -20.46 -9.43 22.30
CA CYS A 300 -19.67 -10.42 21.56
C CYS A 300 -18.20 -10.44 22.00
N PHE A 301 -17.61 -9.29 22.29
CA PHE A 301 -16.21 -9.21 22.73
C PHE A 301 -15.94 -9.82 24.11
N LYS A 302 -16.96 -10.07 24.92
CA LYS A 302 -16.77 -10.81 26.19
C LYS A 302 -16.37 -12.27 25.92
N ASP A 303 -17.05 -12.91 24.95
CA ASP A 303 -16.89 -14.33 24.70
C ASP A 303 -15.97 -14.64 23.51
N LYS A 304 -15.86 -13.71 22.55
CA LYS A 304 -15.14 -13.93 21.30
C LYS A 304 -14.13 -12.81 21.02
N PRO A 305 -12.91 -13.16 20.56
CA PRO A 305 -11.90 -12.16 20.23
C PRO A 305 -12.17 -11.44 18.90
N ILE A 306 -12.97 -12.03 18.02
CA ILE A 306 -13.25 -11.53 16.67
C ILE A 306 -14.76 -11.36 16.50
N THR A 307 -15.19 -10.22 15.98
CA THR A 307 -16.60 -9.93 15.68
C THR A 307 -16.71 -9.37 14.26
N LEU A 308 -17.68 -9.88 13.50
CA LEU A 308 -18.09 -9.32 12.21
C LEU A 308 -19.25 -8.33 12.45
N LEU A 309 -19.09 -7.10 11.99
CA LEU A 309 -20.15 -6.12 11.82
C LEU A 309 -20.57 -6.10 10.34
N HIS A 310 -21.66 -6.78 10.02
CA HIS A 310 -22.29 -6.73 8.71
C HIS A 310 -23.24 -5.53 8.67
N GLY A 311 -22.81 -4.46 8.07
CA GLY A 311 -23.60 -3.23 7.99
C GLY A 311 -23.61 -2.68 6.57
N VAL A 312 -24.82 -2.43 6.03
CA VAL A 312 -25.00 -1.91 4.68
C VAL A 312 -24.23 -0.61 4.44
N THR A 313 -24.03 -0.25 3.18
CA THR A 313 -23.37 1.02 2.82
C THR A 313 -24.19 2.19 3.38
N SER A 314 -23.51 3.18 3.96
CA SER A 314 -24.12 4.34 4.65
C SER A 314 -24.95 4.01 5.90
N SER A 315 -24.69 2.88 6.56
CA SER A 315 -25.30 2.57 7.88
C SER A 315 -24.61 3.28 9.05
N GLY A 316 -23.50 4.00 8.79
CA GLY A 316 -22.75 4.71 9.83
C GLY A 316 -21.77 3.85 10.63
N LYS A 317 -21.27 2.74 10.08
CA LYS A 317 -20.25 1.88 10.71
C LYS A 317 -19.08 2.68 11.28
N THR A 318 -18.62 3.71 10.57
CA THR A 318 -17.51 4.56 11.01
C THR A 318 -17.79 5.28 12.34
N SER A 319 -19.04 5.65 12.63
CA SER A 319 -19.41 6.24 13.92
C SER A 319 -19.25 5.23 15.05
N ILE A 320 -19.68 3.99 14.83
CA ILE A 320 -19.47 2.90 15.80
C ILE A 320 -17.98 2.66 16.04
N TYR A 321 -17.16 2.66 14.97
CA TYR A 321 -15.70 2.51 15.10
C TYR A 321 -15.08 3.62 15.94
N MET A 322 -15.51 4.88 15.77
CA MET A 322 -15.01 6.00 16.56
C MET A 322 -15.29 5.81 18.07
N HIS A 323 -16.48 5.32 18.43
CA HIS A 323 -16.82 5.04 19.82
C HIS A 323 -15.95 3.90 20.39
N LEU A 324 -15.84 2.78 19.70
CA LEU A 324 -15.00 1.64 20.15
C LEU A 324 -13.51 2.02 20.27
N ILE A 325 -13.00 2.84 19.35
CA ILE A 325 -11.65 3.37 19.42
C ILE A 325 -11.52 4.28 20.65
N LYS A 326 -12.48 5.16 20.89
CA LYS A 326 -12.50 6.05 22.06
C LYS A 326 -12.43 5.24 23.36
N ASP A 327 -13.29 4.24 23.51
CA ASP A 327 -13.27 3.35 24.69
C ASP A 327 -11.91 2.67 24.90
N THR A 328 -11.30 2.24 23.80
CA THR A 328 -9.98 1.62 23.82
C THR A 328 -8.89 2.58 24.31
N LEU A 329 -8.94 3.84 23.84
CA LEU A 329 -8.00 4.88 24.27
C LEU A 329 -8.22 5.31 25.72
N GLU A 330 -9.48 5.38 26.18
CA GLU A 330 -9.85 5.66 27.56
C GLU A 330 -9.41 4.54 28.51
N ALA A 331 -9.38 3.30 28.02
CA ALA A 331 -8.84 2.15 28.75
C ALA A 331 -7.28 2.11 28.77
N GLY A 332 -6.60 3.17 28.31
CA GLY A 332 -5.15 3.25 28.27
C GLY A 332 -4.48 2.39 27.22
N LYS A 333 -5.20 1.95 26.18
CA LYS A 333 -4.70 1.05 25.14
C LYS A 333 -4.56 1.74 23.79
N GLN A 334 -3.82 1.09 22.89
CA GLN A 334 -3.65 1.50 21.51
C GLN A 334 -4.70 0.84 20.61
N ALA A 335 -5.09 1.52 19.54
CA ALA A 335 -6.00 0.99 18.52
C ALA A 335 -5.37 1.06 17.13
N LEU A 336 -5.65 0.05 16.30
CA LEU A 336 -5.30 0.04 14.88
C LEU A 336 -6.59 0.05 14.06
N TYR A 337 -6.72 1.04 13.17
CA TYR A 337 -7.83 1.15 12.23
C TYR A 337 -7.30 0.92 10.82
N LEU A 338 -7.52 -0.29 10.29
CA LEU A 338 -7.13 -0.68 8.95
C LEU A 338 -8.20 -0.29 7.95
N VAL A 339 -7.77 0.36 6.87
CA VAL A 339 -8.63 0.75 5.75
C VAL A 339 -7.98 0.33 4.43
N PRO A 340 -8.76 0.04 3.37
CA PRO A 340 -8.22 -0.11 2.02
C PRO A 340 -7.43 1.12 1.59
N GLU A 341 -6.39 0.93 0.77
CA GLU A 341 -5.48 2.03 0.38
C GLU A 341 -6.23 3.21 -0.28
N ILE A 342 -7.24 2.91 -1.08
CA ILE A 342 -8.08 3.91 -1.77
C ILE A 342 -9.03 4.61 -0.78
N ALA A 343 -9.48 3.92 0.27
CA ALA A 343 -10.41 4.47 1.25
C ALA A 343 -9.76 5.43 2.26
N LEU A 344 -8.43 5.47 2.34
CA LEU A 344 -7.71 6.43 3.19
C LEU A 344 -7.76 7.83 2.54
N THR A 345 -8.92 8.44 2.55
CA THR A 345 -9.17 9.76 1.97
C THR A 345 -8.85 10.88 2.95
N THR A 346 -8.63 12.08 2.42
CA THR A 346 -8.47 13.30 3.21
C THR A 346 -9.72 13.58 4.05
N GLN A 347 -10.90 13.23 3.53
CA GLN A 347 -12.18 13.38 4.22
C GLN A 347 -12.26 12.52 5.49
N LEU A 348 -11.92 11.22 5.39
CA LEU A 348 -11.91 10.32 6.54
C LEU A 348 -10.88 10.74 7.58
N THR A 349 -9.67 11.06 7.14
CA THR A 349 -8.59 11.48 8.05
C THR A 349 -8.89 12.79 8.76
N ARG A 350 -9.52 13.76 8.08
CA ARG A 350 -9.96 15.03 8.68
C ARG A 350 -11.06 14.79 9.72
N ARG A 351 -12.04 13.91 9.42
CA ARG A 351 -13.10 13.55 10.35
C ARG A 351 -12.56 12.89 11.62
N LEU A 352 -11.63 11.94 11.51
CA LEU A 352 -11.00 11.29 12.64
C LEU A 352 -10.12 12.26 13.45
N ARG A 353 -9.42 13.17 12.78
CA ARG A 353 -8.56 14.15 13.46
C ARG A 353 -9.36 15.12 14.34
N LYS A 354 -10.55 15.52 13.92
CA LYS A 354 -11.44 16.33 14.77
C LYS A 354 -11.84 15.64 16.06
N VAL A 355 -11.90 14.29 16.06
CA VAL A 355 -12.28 13.51 17.24
C VAL A 355 -11.07 13.14 18.11
N PHE A 356 -9.95 12.71 17.50
CA PHE A 356 -8.82 12.13 18.23
C PHE A 356 -7.60 13.06 18.34
N GLY A 357 -7.57 14.19 17.60
CA GLY A 357 -6.48 15.18 17.63
C GLY A 357 -5.11 14.54 17.44
N ASP A 358 -4.20 14.84 18.39
CA ASP A 358 -2.80 14.36 18.37
C ASP A 358 -2.65 12.87 18.69
N LYS A 359 -3.70 12.22 19.20
CA LYS A 359 -3.72 10.77 19.38
C LYS A 359 -3.89 9.99 18.07
N LEU A 360 -4.24 10.67 16.96
CA LEU A 360 -4.36 10.06 15.64
C LEU A 360 -3.02 10.06 14.90
N LEU A 361 -2.52 8.87 14.58
CA LEU A 361 -1.39 8.64 13.72
C LEU A 361 -1.86 8.08 12.38
N ILE A 362 -1.35 8.63 11.27
CA ILE A 362 -1.74 8.21 9.92
C ILE A 362 -0.55 7.53 9.27
N TYR A 363 -0.70 6.26 8.83
CA TYR A 363 0.39 5.48 8.25
C TYR A 363 0.02 4.87 6.90
N HIS A 364 0.64 5.35 5.82
CA HIS A 364 0.42 4.82 4.47
C HIS A 364 1.61 5.00 3.53
N SER A 365 1.57 4.32 2.38
CA SER A 365 2.65 4.27 1.39
C SER A 365 2.98 5.60 0.70
N LYS A 366 2.04 6.56 0.68
CA LYS A 366 2.25 7.91 0.10
C LYS A 366 2.99 8.87 1.04
N PHE A 367 3.19 8.50 2.30
CA PHE A 367 4.02 9.27 3.20
C PHE A 367 5.50 9.07 2.87
N SER A 368 6.28 10.12 3.09
CA SER A 368 7.74 10.04 2.95
C SER A 368 8.31 9.00 3.91
N ASP A 369 9.48 8.45 3.57
CA ASP A 369 10.16 7.50 4.43
C ASP A 369 10.44 8.07 5.82
N ASN A 370 10.75 9.36 5.91
CA ASN A 370 10.98 10.05 7.17
C ASN A 370 9.74 10.09 8.06
N GLU A 371 8.56 10.40 7.49
CA GLU A 371 7.30 10.40 8.25
C GLU A 371 6.96 9.00 8.78
N ARG A 372 7.22 7.96 8.00
CA ARG A 372 7.00 6.58 8.44
C ARG A 372 7.96 6.17 9.56
N VAL A 373 9.20 6.64 9.54
CA VAL A 373 10.18 6.43 10.62
C VAL A 373 9.77 7.18 11.88
N ASP A 374 9.27 8.41 11.76
CA ASP A 374 8.81 9.20 12.91
C ASP A 374 7.65 8.49 13.64
N ILE A 375 6.68 7.92 12.89
CA ILE A 375 5.58 7.13 13.48
C ILE A 375 6.13 5.87 14.16
N TRP A 376 7.07 5.17 13.51
CA TRP A 376 7.70 3.99 14.10
C TRP A 376 8.38 4.32 15.43
N LYS A 377 9.22 5.35 15.47
CA LYS A 377 9.91 5.81 16.68
C LYS A 377 8.93 6.24 17.76
N ARG A 378 7.88 6.99 17.41
CA ARG A 378 6.87 7.42 18.37
C ARG A 378 6.18 6.24 19.07
N LEU A 379 5.81 5.20 18.30
CA LEU A 379 5.20 3.99 18.87
C LEU A 379 6.23 3.15 19.65
N LEU A 380 7.49 3.21 19.28
CA LEU A 380 8.57 2.51 19.96
C LEU A 380 8.92 3.17 21.30
N ASP A 381 8.97 4.50 21.35
CA ASP A 381 9.41 5.25 22.51
C ASP A 381 8.31 5.48 23.54
N SER A 382 7.04 5.43 23.12
CA SER A 382 5.88 5.65 23.98
C SER A 382 4.93 4.45 24.00
N SER A 383 4.28 4.27 25.15
CA SER A 383 3.15 3.34 25.32
C SER A 383 1.81 4.08 25.45
N ASP A 384 1.79 5.36 25.16
CA ASP A 384 0.62 6.22 25.27
C ASP A 384 -0.55 5.71 24.41
N PRO A 385 -1.79 5.90 24.90
CA PRO A 385 -2.98 5.57 24.13
C PRO A 385 -3.04 6.39 22.85
N CYS A 386 -3.06 5.71 21.73
CA CYS A 386 -3.16 6.33 20.41
C CYS A 386 -3.91 5.43 19.42
N VAL A 387 -4.44 6.03 18.38
CA VAL A 387 -5.04 5.30 17.26
C VAL A 387 -4.18 5.49 16.01
N VAL A 388 -3.80 4.37 15.40
CA VAL A 388 -3.15 4.37 14.10
C VAL A 388 -4.20 4.06 13.03
N ILE A 389 -4.45 5.00 12.10
CA ILE A 389 -5.17 4.67 10.87
C ILE A 389 -4.15 4.36 9.78
N GLY A 390 -4.33 3.25 9.09
CA GLY A 390 -3.39 2.88 8.04
C GLY A 390 -3.89 1.77 7.14
N VAL A 391 -3.06 1.52 6.12
CA VAL A 391 -3.26 0.45 5.15
C VAL A 391 -2.61 -0.85 5.66
N ARG A 392 -2.67 -1.92 4.87
CA ARG A 392 -2.16 -3.26 5.24
C ARG A 392 -0.77 -3.27 5.91
N SER A 393 0.15 -2.36 5.54
CA SER A 393 1.51 -2.33 6.11
C SER A 393 1.58 -1.83 7.56
N SER A 394 0.55 -1.17 8.06
CA SER A 394 0.52 -0.68 9.44
C SER A 394 0.46 -1.79 10.51
N ILE A 395 0.15 -3.02 10.13
CA ILE A 395 0.24 -4.19 11.03
C ILE A 395 1.67 -4.49 11.53
N PHE A 396 2.69 -3.97 10.84
CA PHE A 396 4.09 -4.20 11.22
C PHE A 396 4.63 -3.22 12.25
N LEU A 397 3.87 -2.17 12.59
CA LEU A 397 4.31 -1.15 13.54
C LEU A 397 4.54 -1.71 14.96
N PRO A 398 5.44 -1.11 15.76
CA PRO A 398 5.84 -1.60 17.08
C PRO A 398 4.83 -1.23 18.18
N TYR A 399 3.62 -1.77 18.12
CA TYR A 399 2.60 -1.58 19.15
C TYR A 399 3.06 -2.14 20.50
N SER A 400 2.76 -1.44 21.58
CA SER A 400 3.09 -1.87 22.96
C SER A 400 1.88 -2.50 23.68
N ASN A 401 0.74 -1.84 23.61
CA ASN A 401 -0.47 -2.23 24.33
C ASN A 401 -1.70 -2.14 23.43
N LEU A 402 -1.70 -2.94 22.36
CA LEU A 402 -2.80 -2.96 21.39
C LEU A 402 -4.04 -3.58 22.02
N GLY A 403 -5.18 -2.85 21.99
CA GLY A 403 -6.45 -3.29 22.59
C GLY A 403 -7.52 -3.59 21.55
N LEU A 404 -7.49 -2.92 20.40
CA LEU A 404 -8.48 -3.07 19.35
C LEU A 404 -7.85 -2.98 17.97
N ILE A 405 -8.25 -3.87 17.06
CA ILE A 405 -8.04 -3.72 15.62
C ILE A 405 -9.40 -3.64 14.94
N VAL A 406 -9.64 -2.57 14.20
CA VAL A 406 -10.78 -2.43 13.29
C VAL A 406 -10.27 -2.66 11.87
N VAL A 407 -10.91 -3.54 11.12
CA VAL A 407 -10.64 -3.76 9.69
C VAL A 407 -11.89 -3.38 8.91
N ASP A 408 -11.86 -2.22 8.29
CA ASP A 408 -12.97 -1.71 7.49
C ASP A 408 -12.92 -2.27 6.07
N GLU A 409 -14.09 -2.48 5.47
CA GLU A 409 -14.21 -3.14 4.16
C GLU A 409 -13.35 -4.41 4.08
N GLU A 410 -13.53 -5.32 5.06
CA GLU A 410 -12.64 -6.47 5.31
C GLU A 410 -12.51 -7.42 4.09
N HIS A 411 -13.49 -7.41 3.20
CA HIS A 411 -13.53 -8.18 1.95
C HIS A 411 -12.60 -7.62 0.87
N ASP A 412 -12.03 -6.42 1.09
CA ASP A 412 -11.28 -5.73 0.06
C ASP A 412 -10.00 -6.48 -0.38
N THR A 413 -9.84 -6.65 -1.69
CA THR A 413 -8.69 -7.34 -2.27
C THR A 413 -7.37 -6.62 -2.06
N SER A 414 -7.36 -5.31 -1.76
CA SER A 414 -6.13 -4.55 -1.48
C SER A 414 -5.44 -4.95 -0.18
N TYR A 415 -6.13 -5.66 0.71
CA TYR A 415 -5.48 -6.26 1.87
C TYR A 415 -4.51 -7.40 1.51
N LYS A 416 -4.66 -8.01 0.34
CA LYS A 416 -3.71 -9.01 -0.16
C LYS A 416 -2.54 -8.32 -0.87
N GLN A 417 -1.32 -8.56 -0.38
CA GLN A 417 -0.10 -8.20 -1.10
C GLN A 417 0.19 -9.25 -2.16
N GLN A 418 0.28 -8.84 -3.42
CA GLN A 418 0.55 -9.76 -4.52
C GLN A 418 2.04 -9.85 -4.84
N ASP A 419 2.72 -8.70 -4.90
CA ASP A 419 4.14 -8.58 -5.16
C ASP A 419 4.69 -7.31 -4.49
N PRO A 420 5.93 -7.32 -3.99
CA PRO A 420 6.81 -8.48 -3.76
C PRO A 420 6.36 -9.37 -2.58
N ALA A 421 7.08 -10.45 -2.35
CA ALA A 421 6.91 -11.25 -1.12
C ALA A 421 7.26 -10.40 0.14
N PRO A 422 6.61 -10.69 1.28
CA PRO A 422 5.63 -11.74 1.57
C PRO A 422 4.27 -11.44 0.92
N ARG A 423 3.62 -12.47 0.36
CA ARG A 423 2.27 -12.34 -0.26
C ARG A 423 1.18 -12.52 0.80
N TYR A 424 1.24 -11.72 1.86
CA TYR A 424 0.33 -11.82 3.00
C TYR A 424 -1.01 -11.13 2.76
N ASN A 425 -2.03 -11.57 3.50
CA ASN A 425 -3.31 -10.89 3.60
C ASN A 425 -3.33 -10.06 4.89
N GLY A 426 -3.46 -8.73 4.78
CA GLY A 426 -3.40 -7.80 5.92
C GLY A 426 -4.53 -8.00 6.93
N ARG A 427 -5.77 -8.35 6.49
CA ARG A 427 -6.90 -8.69 7.36
C ARG A 427 -6.57 -9.92 8.21
N ASN A 428 -6.14 -11.00 7.57
CA ASN A 428 -5.84 -12.25 8.29
C ASN A 428 -4.63 -12.08 9.22
N ALA A 429 -3.61 -11.34 8.78
CA ALA A 429 -2.46 -11.01 9.61
C ALA A 429 -2.81 -10.10 10.80
N ALA A 430 -3.74 -9.17 10.63
CA ALA A 430 -4.24 -8.32 11.71
C ALA A 430 -4.95 -9.12 12.81
N ILE A 431 -5.72 -10.14 12.44
CA ILE A 431 -6.36 -11.07 13.40
C ILE A 431 -5.31 -11.78 14.27
N ILE A 432 -4.22 -12.23 13.65
CA ILE A 432 -3.14 -12.90 14.37
C ILE A 432 -2.37 -11.92 15.26
N LEU A 433 -2.09 -10.72 14.75
CA LEU A 433 -1.47 -9.66 15.54
C LEU A 433 -2.32 -9.34 16.78
N ALA A 434 -3.64 -9.17 16.61
CA ALA A 434 -4.57 -8.96 17.72
C ALA A 434 -4.50 -10.09 18.75
N SER A 435 -4.50 -11.34 18.28
CA SER A 435 -4.38 -12.52 19.17
C SER A 435 -3.08 -12.50 19.97
N MET A 436 -1.95 -12.10 19.37
CA MET A 436 -0.66 -12.02 20.06
C MET A 436 -0.61 -10.91 21.13
N HIS A 437 -1.43 -9.87 20.97
CA HIS A 437 -1.57 -8.78 21.95
C HIS A 437 -2.74 -8.99 22.94
N GLY A 438 -3.55 -10.03 22.79
CA GLY A 438 -4.80 -10.17 23.54
C GLY A 438 -5.84 -9.09 23.20
N ALA A 439 -5.71 -8.48 22.01
CA ALA A 439 -6.61 -7.44 21.52
C ALA A 439 -7.88 -8.03 20.89
N LYS A 440 -8.92 -7.23 20.80
CA LYS A 440 -10.15 -7.56 20.07
C LYS A 440 -10.03 -7.15 18.59
N THR A 441 -10.72 -7.87 17.71
CA THR A 441 -10.78 -7.55 16.28
C THR A 441 -12.22 -7.35 15.85
N LEU A 442 -12.51 -6.20 15.24
CA LEU A 442 -13.76 -5.91 14.57
C LEU A 442 -13.54 -5.92 13.05
N LEU A 443 -14.24 -6.79 12.36
CA LEU A 443 -14.28 -6.86 10.91
C LEU A 443 -15.55 -6.18 10.43
N GLY A 444 -15.45 -5.11 9.66
CA GLY A 444 -16.60 -4.36 9.18
C GLY A 444 -16.73 -4.44 7.67
N SER A 445 -17.94 -4.71 7.18
CA SER A 445 -18.24 -4.77 5.75
C SER A 445 -19.71 -4.61 5.45
N GLY A 446 -20.02 -4.02 4.26
CA GLY A 446 -21.36 -4.05 3.67
C GLY A 446 -21.62 -5.34 2.91
N THR A 447 -20.58 -5.95 2.41
CA THR A 447 -20.58 -7.18 1.60
C THR A 447 -19.44 -8.09 2.11
N PRO A 448 -19.60 -8.74 3.26
CA PRO A 448 -18.53 -9.53 3.88
C PRO A 448 -17.92 -10.56 2.93
N ALA A 449 -16.66 -10.90 3.14
CA ALA A 449 -16.06 -12.03 2.42
C ALA A 449 -16.73 -13.33 2.83
N ILE A 450 -16.99 -14.23 1.86
CA ILE A 450 -17.70 -15.49 2.09
C ILE A 450 -17.08 -16.29 3.25
N GLU A 451 -15.74 -16.33 3.35
CA GLU A 451 -15.05 -17.06 4.41
C GLU A 451 -15.27 -16.44 5.79
N VAL A 452 -15.34 -15.11 5.89
CA VAL A 452 -15.58 -14.40 7.15
C VAL A 452 -17.03 -14.56 7.58
N TYR A 453 -17.97 -14.39 6.66
CA TYR A 453 -19.38 -14.55 6.94
C TYR A 453 -19.72 -16.00 7.34
N TYR A 454 -19.13 -16.99 6.65
CA TYR A 454 -19.26 -18.40 7.01
C TYR A 454 -18.83 -18.67 8.47
N ARG A 455 -17.69 -18.15 8.89
CA ARG A 455 -17.21 -18.29 10.27
C ARG A 455 -18.12 -17.60 11.29
N ALA A 456 -18.66 -16.44 10.93
CA ALA A 456 -19.58 -15.71 11.78
C ALA A 456 -20.89 -16.48 11.95
N LYS A 457 -21.48 -17.01 10.86
CA LYS A 457 -22.71 -17.83 10.93
C LYS A 457 -22.50 -19.18 11.64
N LYS A 458 -21.31 -19.76 11.52
CA LYS A 458 -20.95 -21.00 12.25
C LYS A 458 -20.75 -20.73 13.76
N GLY A 459 -20.62 -19.48 14.16
CA GLY A 459 -20.42 -19.11 15.55
C GLY A 459 -18.95 -19.08 15.99
N ASP A 460 -17.98 -19.21 15.06
CA ASP A 460 -16.55 -19.02 15.38
C ASP A 460 -16.24 -17.55 15.70
N TYR A 461 -16.93 -16.60 15.05
CA TYR A 461 -16.86 -15.16 15.28
C TYR A 461 -18.14 -14.62 15.93
N GLY A 462 -18.05 -13.50 16.62
CA GLY A 462 -19.22 -12.69 16.96
C GLY A 462 -19.87 -12.19 15.67
N PHE A 463 -21.20 -12.05 15.67
CA PHE A 463 -21.94 -11.58 14.52
C PHE A 463 -22.93 -10.51 14.93
N VAL A 464 -22.82 -9.33 14.31
CA VAL A 464 -23.70 -8.18 14.55
C VAL A 464 -24.13 -7.61 13.19
N GLU A 465 -25.41 -7.33 13.07
CA GLU A 465 -26.02 -6.79 11.84
C GLU A 465 -26.48 -5.35 12.04
N LEU A 466 -26.22 -4.51 11.01
CA LEU A 466 -26.67 -3.13 10.90
C LEU A 466 -27.19 -2.90 9.48
N LEU A 467 -28.39 -3.42 9.21
CA LEU A 467 -28.96 -3.52 7.86
C LEU A 467 -29.79 -2.30 7.45
N THR A 468 -29.93 -1.30 8.31
CA THR A 468 -30.58 -0.04 8.03
C THR A 468 -29.58 1.03 7.67
N ARG A 469 -29.87 1.83 6.64
CA ARG A 469 -29.09 3.03 6.33
C ARG A 469 -29.34 4.11 7.38
N PHE A 470 -28.37 5.01 7.55
CA PHE A 470 -28.48 6.16 8.43
C PHE A 470 -29.76 6.97 8.09
N GLU A 471 -30.49 7.39 9.12
CA GLU A 471 -31.77 8.11 9.01
C GLU A 471 -32.90 7.38 8.25
N GLY A 472 -32.83 6.04 8.13
CA GLY A 472 -33.89 5.24 7.50
C GLY A 472 -33.99 5.38 5.98
N ILE A 473 -32.99 5.93 5.32
CA ILE A 473 -32.95 6.07 3.85
C ILE A 473 -33.06 4.69 3.21
N GLN A 474 -33.98 4.54 2.25
CA GLN A 474 -34.19 3.27 1.54
C GLN A 474 -32.97 2.90 0.67
N MET A 475 -32.77 1.59 0.48
CA MET A 475 -31.80 1.09 -0.49
C MET A 475 -32.15 1.60 -1.90
N PRO A 476 -31.17 1.84 -2.78
CA PRO A 476 -31.42 2.34 -4.12
C PRO A 476 -32.28 1.35 -4.93
N ASN A 477 -33.10 1.85 -5.82
CA ASN A 477 -33.87 1.03 -6.76
C ASN A 477 -32.95 0.54 -7.88
N VAL A 478 -32.79 -0.78 -8.02
CA VAL A 478 -31.94 -1.36 -9.06
C VAL A 478 -32.78 -1.79 -10.25
N LYS A 479 -32.58 -1.12 -11.39
CA LYS A 479 -33.16 -1.45 -12.69
C LYS A 479 -32.16 -2.25 -13.52
N VAL A 480 -32.61 -3.34 -14.14
CA VAL A 480 -31.78 -4.18 -15.01
C VAL A 480 -32.19 -3.95 -16.46
N VAL A 481 -31.22 -3.58 -17.29
CA VAL A 481 -31.46 -3.33 -18.73
C VAL A 481 -30.86 -4.47 -19.55
N ASP A 482 -31.72 -5.16 -20.31
CA ASP A 482 -31.28 -6.18 -21.27
C ASP A 482 -30.67 -5.53 -22.52
N MET A 483 -29.37 -5.50 -22.60
CA MET A 483 -28.64 -4.90 -23.72
C MET A 483 -28.77 -5.68 -25.03
N LYS A 484 -29.11 -6.99 -25.02
CA LYS A 484 -29.43 -7.72 -26.25
C LYS A 484 -30.72 -7.23 -26.86
N MET A 485 -31.78 -7.10 -26.04
CA MET A 485 -33.06 -6.60 -26.48
C MET A 485 -33.00 -5.13 -26.87
N ALA A 486 -32.30 -4.29 -26.10
CA ALA A 486 -32.12 -2.87 -26.41
C ALA A 486 -31.44 -2.66 -27.77
N ARG A 487 -30.37 -3.42 -28.06
CA ARG A 487 -29.70 -3.37 -29.37
C ARG A 487 -30.60 -3.83 -30.51
N LYS A 488 -31.35 -4.93 -30.30
CA LYS A 488 -32.28 -5.44 -31.32
C LYS A 488 -33.34 -4.43 -31.64
N LYS A 489 -33.86 -3.73 -30.64
CA LYS A 489 -34.86 -2.66 -30.82
C LYS A 489 -34.31 -1.32 -31.26
N ARG A 490 -32.97 -1.19 -31.39
CA ARG A 490 -32.27 0.08 -31.66
C ARG A 490 -32.45 1.11 -30.55
N GLU A 491 -32.67 0.66 -29.33
CA GLU A 491 -32.83 1.50 -28.12
C GLU A 491 -31.47 1.71 -27.42
N THR A 492 -30.42 1.96 -28.22
CA THR A 492 -29.08 2.24 -27.70
C THR A 492 -28.47 3.45 -28.42
N LYS A 493 -27.67 4.24 -27.69
CA LYS A 493 -26.78 5.28 -28.25
C LYS A 493 -25.35 4.94 -27.82
N GLY A 494 -24.55 4.41 -28.74
CA GLY A 494 -23.22 3.88 -28.44
C GLY A 494 -23.33 2.71 -27.44
N MET A 495 -22.63 2.82 -26.32
CA MET A 495 -22.66 1.82 -25.25
C MET A 495 -23.84 1.99 -24.28
N PHE A 496 -24.59 3.07 -24.36
CA PHE A 496 -25.65 3.41 -23.42
C PHE A 496 -27.01 2.94 -23.94
N SER A 497 -27.84 2.37 -23.07
CA SER A 497 -29.27 2.19 -23.33
C SER A 497 -29.97 3.55 -23.30
N LEU A 498 -31.01 3.72 -24.13
CA LEU A 498 -31.82 4.94 -24.11
C LEU A 498 -32.49 5.17 -22.76
N GLU A 499 -32.79 4.08 -22.02
CA GLU A 499 -33.33 4.17 -20.66
C GLU A 499 -32.30 4.84 -19.71
N LEU A 500 -31.01 4.41 -19.73
CA LEU A 500 -29.97 5.04 -18.92
C LEU A 500 -29.78 6.52 -19.33
N VAL A 501 -29.75 6.82 -20.61
CA VAL A 501 -29.61 8.20 -21.11
C VAL A 501 -30.76 9.07 -20.65
N LYS A 502 -31.99 8.55 -20.69
CA LYS A 502 -33.19 9.26 -20.23
C LYS A 502 -33.13 9.56 -18.74
N ASP A 503 -32.82 8.56 -17.90
CA ASP A 503 -32.78 8.73 -16.45
C ASP A 503 -31.62 9.69 -16.05
N CYS A 504 -30.46 9.61 -16.75
CA CYS A 504 -29.36 10.55 -16.53
C CYS A 504 -29.76 12.00 -16.88
N ARG A 505 -30.43 12.23 -18.03
CA ARG A 505 -30.88 13.58 -18.41
C ARG A 505 -31.85 14.16 -17.38
N GLN A 506 -32.78 13.36 -16.94
CA GLN A 506 -33.77 13.81 -15.93
C GLN A 506 -33.06 14.18 -14.61
N ALA A 507 -32.05 13.44 -14.19
CA ALA A 507 -31.26 13.77 -13.01
C ALA A 507 -30.49 15.09 -13.18
N LEU A 508 -29.83 15.25 -14.33
CA LEU A 508 -29.05 16.46 -14.64
C LEU A 508 -29.92 17.72 -14.74
N GLU A 509 -31.11 17.62 -15.35
CA GLU A 509 -32.12 18.69 -15.37
C GLU A 509 -32.55 19.09 -13.96
N ASN A 510 -32.61 18.12 -13.03
CA ASN A 510 -32.91 18.36 -11.61
C ASN A 510 -31.69 18.87 -10.82
N LYS A 511 -30.56 19.15 -11.48
CA LYS A 511 -29.26 19.53 -10.86
C LYS A 511 -28.70 18.46 -9.91
N GLU A 512 -29.03 17.21 -10.15
CA GLU A 512 -28.50 16.05 -9.45
C GLU A 512 -27.27 15.51 -10.20
N GLN A 513 -26.48 14.67 -9.52
CA GLN A 513 -25.23 14.15 -10.08
C GLN A 513 -25.39 12.69 -10.51
N VAL A 514 -24.55 12.29 -11.47
CA VAL A 514 -24.52 10.95 -12.06
C VAL A 514 -23.16 10.33 -11.92
N ILE A 515 -23.13 9.04 -11.55
CA ILE A 515 -21.90 8.22 -11.60
C ILE A 515 -22.08 7.15 -12.67
N LEU A 516 -21.11 7.07 -13.60
CA LEU A 516 -21.04 6.02 -14.60
C LEU A 516 -19.85 5.10 -14.28
N PHE A 517 -20.18 3.88 -13.90
CA PHE A 517 -19.20 2.89 -13.48
C PHE A 517 -18.84 1.91 -14.59
N GLN A 518 -17.55 1.77 -14.85
CA GLN A 518 -16.99 0.74 -15.74
C GLN A 518 -15.83 0.04 -15.07
N ASN A 519 -15.90 -1.28 -14.96
CA ASN A 519 -14.74 -2.03 -14.47
C ASN A 519 -13.66 -2.12 -15.55
N ARG A 520 -12.48 -1.54 -15.26
CA ARG A 520 -11.34 -1.52 -16.19
C ARG A 520 -10.53 -2.83 -16.20
N ARG A 521 -10.65 -3.67 -15.17
CA ARG A 521 -9.86 -4.90 -15.09
C ARG A 521 -10.35 -5.92 -16.14
N GLY A 522 -9.59 -6.04 -17.23
CA GLY A 522 -9.85 -6.96 -18.35
C GLY A 522 -10.12 -6.30 -19.70
N TYR A 523 -10.42 -5.01 -19.75
CA TYR A 523 -10.70 -4.27 -20.99
C TYR A 523 -9.87 -2.98 -21.07
N SER A 524 -8.55 -3.14 -21.22
CA SER A 524 -7.75 -2.03 -21.71
C SER A 524 -8.07 -1.80 -23.19
N PRO A 525 -8.26 -0.57 -23.68
CA PRO A 525 -8.45 -0.34 -25.11
C PRO A 525 -7.23 -0.87 -25.84
N TYR A 526 -7.46 -1.78 -26.74
CA TYR A 526 -6.42 -2.33 -27.60
C TYR A 526 -6.78 -2.07 -29.06
N ILE A 527 -5.79 -2.16 -29.92
CA ILE A 527 -5.98 -2.01 -31.36
C ILE A 527 -6.27 -3.39 -31.95
N SER A 528 -7.25 -3.44 -32.85
CA SER A 528 -7.48 -4.61 -33.69
C SER A 528 -7.64 -4.22 -35.15
N CYS A 529 -7.15 -5.02 -36.05
CA CYS A 529 -7.37 -4.81 -37.48
C CYS A 529 -8.70 -5.42 -37.90
N LYS A 530 -9.60 -4.65 -38.52
CA LYS A 530 -10.89 -5.12 -39.04
C LYS A 530 -10.72 -6.20 -40.11
N GLU A 531 -9.66 -6.11 -40.92
CA GLU A 531 -9.44 -6.96 -42.07
C GLU A 531 -8.87 -8.34 -41.70
N CYS A 532 -7.85 -8.37 -40.83
CA CYS A 532 -7.15 -9.62 -40.53
C CYS A 532 -7.22 -10.04 -39.06
N GLY A 533 -7.84 -9.25 -38.17
CA GLY A 533 -7.95 -9.54 -36.75
C GLY A 533 -6.65 -9.34 -35.94
N TRP A 534 -5.58 -8.80 -36.55
CA TRP A 534 -4.32 -8.58 -35.86
C TRP A 534 -4.49 -7.65 -34.66
N VAL A 535 -3.86 -8.04 -33.52
CA VAL A 535 -3.84 -7.29 -32.28
C VAL A 535 -2.38 -7.09 -31.86
N PRO A 536 -1.91 -5.85 -31.53
CA PRO A 536 -0.57 -5.62 -31.04
C PRO A 536 -0.39 -6.26 -29.66
N THR A 537 0.57 -7.13 -29.55
CA THR A 537 0.95 -7.80 -28.30
C THR A 537 2.29 -7.29 -27.80
N CYS A 538 2.50 -7.35 -26.50
CA CYS A 538 3.77 -6.98 -25.90
C CYS A 538 4.87 -7.96 -26.31
N GLN A 539 6.04 -7.46 -26.68
CA GLN A 539 7.18 -8.30 -27.03
C GLN A 539 7.72 -9.11 -25.82
N ASN A 540 7.51 -8.62 -24.60
CA ASN A 540 8.04 -9.21 -23.36
C ASN A 540 6.98 -9.94 -22.54
N CYS A 541 5.69 -9.66 -22.78
CA CYS A 541 4.56 -10.18 -22.00
C CYS A 541 3.51 -10.77 -22.94
N ASP A 542 2.77 -11.75 -22.46
CA ASP A 542 1.68 -12.37 -23.23
C ASP A 542 0.36 -11.61 -22.99
N VAL A 543 0.38 -10.32 -23.34
CA VAL A 543 -0.77 -9.42 -23.17
C VAL A 543 -0.87 -8.47 -24.35
N SER A 544 -2.09 -8.10 -24.69
CA SER A 544 -2.34 -7.02 -25.65
C SER A 544 -1.84 -5.69 -25.11
N LEU A 545 -1.31 -4.84 -25.99
CA LEU A 545 -0.89 -3.50 -25.62
C LEU A 545 -2.12 -2.60 -25.45
N THR A 546 -2.08 -1.79 -24.40
CA THR A 546 -3.10 -0.76 -24.13
C THR A 546 -2.82 0.49 -24.96
N TYR A 547 -3.83 0.98 -25.64
CA TYR A 547 -3.74 2.22 -26.39
C TYR A 547 -4.01 3.45 -25.53
N HIS A 548 -3.10 4.42 -25.51
CA HIS A 548 -3.23 5.70 -24.83
C HIS A 548 -3.45 6.82 -25.84
N LYS A 549 -4.70 7.30 -25.93
CA LYS A 549 -5.15 8.25 -26.95
C LYS A 549 -4.36 9.58 -26.93
N HIS A 550 -4.11 10.14 -25.75
CA HIS A 550 -3.44 11.45 -25.60
C HIS A 550 -2.02 11.49 -26.15
N ILE A 551 -1.29 10.39 -26.02
CA ILE A 551 0.10 10.29 -26.49
C ILE A 551 0.25 9.42 -27.73
N ARG A 552 -0.85 8.90 -28.29
CA ARG A 552 -0.91 7.99 -29.44
C ARG A 552 0.09 6.84 -29.38
N THR A 553 0.27 6.26 -28.19
CA THR A 553 1.17 5.13 -27.96
C THR A 553 0.42 3.91 -27.45
N LEU A 554 1.00 2.76 -27.71
CA LEU A 554 0.59 1.47 -27.23
C LEU A 554 1.54 1.04 -26.12
N SER A 555 1.05 0.72 -24.91
CA SER A 555 1.89 0.41 -23.75
C SER A 555 1.50 -0.90 -23.09
N CYS A 556 2.49 -1.60 -22.59
CA CYS A 556 2.30 -2.75 -21.71
C CYS A 556 2.34 -2.31 -20.26
N HIS A 557 1.24 -2.51 -19.52
CA HIS A 557 1.18 -2.13 -18.10
C HIS A 557 1.94 -3.08 -17.14
N TYR A 558 2.48 -4.19 -17.65
CA TYR A 558 3.28 -5.13 -16.86
C TYR A 558 4.77 -4.84 -16.90
N CYS A 559 5.31 -4.47 -18.07
CA CYS A 559 6.75 -4.27 -18.24
C CYS A 559 7.14 -2.87 -18.75
N GLY A 560 6.17 -1.99 -19.01
CA GLY A 560 6.43 -0.65 -19.55
C GLY A 560 6.85 -0.59 -21.01
N TYR A 561 6.83 -1.73 -21.74
CA TYR A 561 7.11 -1.70 -23.19
C TYR A 561 6.14 -0.78 -23.91
N THR A 562 6.64 0.10 -24.76
CA THR A 562 5.84 1.05 -25.55
C THR A 562 6.18 0.95 -27.03
N MET A 563 5.17 1.14 -27.87
CA MET A 563 5.34 1.34 -29.31
C MET A 563 4.41 2.44 -29.82
N THR A 564 4.80 3.13 -30.87
CA THR A 564 3.94 4.13 -31.53
C THR A 564 2.78 3.43 -32.25
N MET A 565 1.62 4.08 -32.30
CA MET A 565 0.47 3.60 -33.04
C MET A 565 0.83 3.48 -34.54
N PRO A 566 0.79 2.28 -35.15
CA PRO A 566 1.02 2.14 -36.58
C PRO A 566 -0.14 2.76 -37.39
N THR A 567 0.13 3.30 -38.55
CA THR A 567 -0.87 3.86 -39.47
C THR A 567 -1.55 2.79 -40.32
N LEU A 568 -0.81 1.73 -40.64
CA LEU A 568 -1.29 0.57 -41.39
C LEU A 568 -1.10 -0.69 -40.52
N CYS A 569 -1.92 -1.70 -40.76
CA CYS A 569 -1.78 -2.96 -40.07
C CYS A 569 -0.43 -3.63 -40.38
N PRO A 570 0.43 -3.92 -39.38
CA PRO A 570 1.73 -4.56 -39.66
C PRO A 570 1.60 -5.98 -40.20
N ALA A 571 0.46 -6.65 -39.99
CA ALA A 571 0.25 -8.02 -40.45
C ALA A 571 -0.28 -8.12 -41.86
N CYS A 572 -1.22 -7.24 -42.32
CA CYS A 572 -1.82 -7.32 -43.63
C CYS A 572 -1.53 -6.10 -44.53
N GLY A 573 -0.89 -5.06 -44.00
CA GLY A 573 -0.56 -3.84 -44.77
C GLY A 573 -1.74 -2.90 -45.07
N LEU A 574 -2.97 -3.26 -44.68
CA LEU A 574 -4.17 -2.51 -45.00
C LEU A 574 -4.54 -1.47 -43.92
N PRO A 575 -5.18 -0.35 -44.29
CA PRO A 575 -5.79 0.55 -43.35
C PRO A 575 -7.06 -0.07 -42.79
N GLY A 576 -7.14 -0.30 -41.49
CA GLY A 576 -8.31 -0.94 -40.83
C GLY A 576 -8.10 -1.14 -39.36
N LEU A 577 -7.13 -0.41 -38.78
CA LEU A 577 -6.89 -0.46 -37.36
C LEU A 577 -7.97 0.31 -36.60
N GLU A 578 -8.68 -0.39 -35.72
CA GLU A 578 -9.69 0.20 -34.86
C GLU A 578 -9.38 -0.02 -33.38
N ILE A 579 -9.84 0.90 -32.57
CA ILE A 579 -9.74 0.79 -31.12
C ILE A 579 -10.88 -0.12 -30.64
N VAL A 580 -10.52 -1.27 -30.07
CA VAL A 580 -11.46 -2.22 -29.48
C VAL A 580 -11.32 -2.19 -27.96
N GLY A 581 -12.43 -2.30 -27.27
CA GLY A 581 -12.49 -2.22 -25.82
C GLY A 581 -12.85 -0.81 -25.33
N TYR A 582 -13.57 -0.79 -24.23
CA TYR A 582 -14.09 0.44 -23.69
C TYR A 582 -13.22 0.85 -22.48
N GLY A 583 -12.13 1.60 -22.73
CA GLY A 583 -11.43 2.33 -21.68
C GLY A 583 -12.29 3.48 -21.15
N THR A 584 -11.99 3.98 -19.96
CA THR A 584 -12.65 5.15 -19.37
C THR A 584 -12.56 6.40 -20.23
N GLU A 585 -11.50 6.54 -21.03
CA GLU A 585 -11.33 7.61 -22.02
C GLU A 585 -12.41 7.59 -23.11
N ARG A 586 -12.69 6.42 -23.67
CA ARG A 586 -13.75 6.29 -24.68
C ARG A 586 -15.12 6.52 -24.06
N ILE A 587 -15.34 6.10 -22.83
CA ILE A 587 -16.59 6.38 -22.13
C ILE A 587 -16.75 7.87 -21.93
N GLU A 588 -15.70 8.58 -21.55
CA GLU A 588 -15.69 10.05 -21.43
C GLU A 588 -16.08 10.70 -22.77
N ASP A 589 -15.42 10.31 -23.88
CA ASP A 589 -15.75 10.80 -25.24
C ASP A 589 -17.23 10.51 -25.62
N GLU A 590 -17.72 9.29 -25.34
CA GLU A 590 -19.11 8.92 -25.65
C GLU A 590 -20.09 9.67 -24.75
N VAL A 591 -19.76 9.90 -23.47
CA VAL A 591 -20.58 10.71 -22.55
C VAL A 591 -20.63 12.17 -23.02
N GLU A 592 -19.50 12.77 -23.42
CA GLU A 592 -19.46 14.11 -24.03
C GLU A 592 -20.36 14.22 -25.26
N SER A 593 -20.35 13.18 -26.10
CA SER A 593 -21.23 13.10 -27.29
C SER A 593 -22.74 13.01 -26.96
N VAL A 594 -23.07 12.41 -25.78
CA VAL A 594 -24.46 12.24 -25.34
C VAL A 594 -24.95 13.42 -24.53
N PHE A 595 -24.06 14.04 -23.73
CA PHE A 595 -24.31 15.14 -22.81
C PHE A 595 -23.31 16.29 -23.05
N PRO A 596 -23.38 17.00 -24.21
CA PRO A 596 -22.36 17.98 -24.62
C PRO A 596 -22.30 19.21 -23.71
N ASP A 597 -23.39 19.54 -23.03
CA ASP A 597 -23.49 20.71 -22.15
C ASP A 597 -23.05 20.45 -20.72
N GLU A 598 -22.74 19.18 -20.38
CA GLU A 598 -22.42 18.78 -19.01
C GLU A 598 -20.93 18.66 -18.76
N LYS A 599 -20.51 19.01 -17.55
CA LYS A 599 -19.12 18.89 -17.11
C LYS A 599 -18.86 17.50 -16.56
N ILE A 600 -17.90 16.81 -17.17
CA ILE A 600 -17.53 15.44 -16.86
C ILE A 600 -16.20 15.41 -16.10
N SER A 601 -16.08 14.57 -15.11
CA SER A 601 -14.82 14.20 -14.46
C SER A 601 -14.55 12.72 -14.65
N ARG A 602 -13.28 12.39 -14.91
CA ARG A 602 -12.82 11.01 -14.98
C ARG A 602 -11.95 10.65 -13.79
N MET A 603 -12.24 9.50 -13.16
CA MET A 603 -11.52 8.98 -12.02
C MET A 603 -11.02 7.55 -12.28
N ASP A 604 -9.78 7.44 -12.71
CA ASP A 604 -9.08 6.18 -12.92
C ASP A 604 -7.61 6.27 -12.46
N LEU A 605 -6.85 5.16 -12.62
CA LEU A 605 -5.43 5.12 -12.22
C LEU A 605 -4.56 6.12 -12.96
N ASP A 606 -4.90 6.46 -14.21
CA ASP A 606 -4.08 7.37 -15.02
C ASP A 606 -4.31 8.83 -14.60
N THR A 607 -5.57 9.21 -14.35
CA THR A 607 -5.93 10.57 -13.92
C THR A 607 -5.56 10.85 -12.46
N THR A 608 -5.36 9.80 -11.64
CA THR A 608 -5.15 9.91 -10.19
C THR A 608 -3.74 9.55 -9.71
N ARG A 609 -2.76 9.48 -10.61
CA ARG A 609 -1.34 9.20 -10.25
C ARG A 609 -0.77 10.20 -9.26
N ASN A 610 -1.15 11.47 -9.37
CA ASN A 610 -0.74 12.52 -8.45
C ASN A 610 -1.78 12.70 -7.32
N LYS A 611 -1.33 12.83 -6.08
CA LYS A 611 -2.18 13.05 -4.91
C LYS A 611 -3.14 14.24 -5.10
N ASN A 612 -2.64 15.34 -5.61
CA ASN A 612 -3.41 16.57 -5.82
C ASN A 612 -4.50 16.41 -6.91
N SER A 613 -4.27 15.57 -7.92
CA SER A 613 -5.27 15.31 -8.98
C SER A 613 -6.46 14.54 -8.44
N TYR A 614 -6.23 13.54 -7.59
CA TYR A 614 -7.28 12.77 -6.96
C TYR A 614 -8.16 13.64 -6.05
N GLU A 615 -7.56 14.45 -5.19
CA GLU A 615 -8.26 15.35 -4.28
C GLU A 615 -9.07 16.39 -5.07
N ARG A 616 -8.50 16.95 -6.14
CA ARG A 616 -9.17 17.92 -6.99
C ARG A 616 -10.43 17.35 -7.67
N ILE A 617 -10.37 16.13 -8.21
CA ILE A 617 -11.54 15.48 -8.82
C ILE A 617 -12.66 15.31 -7.80
N ILE A 618 -12.33 14.90 -6.58
CA ILE A 618 -13.30 14.75 -5.49
C ILE A 618 -13.91 16.10 -5.10
N ASP A 619 -13.09 17.13 -4.92
CA ASP A 619 -13.54 18.46 -4.53
C ASP A 619 -14.41 19.11 -5.63
N ASP A 620 -14.03 18.95 -6.91
CA ASP A 620 -14.80 19.48 -8.04
C ASP A 620 -16.15 18.78 -8.18
N PHE A 621 -16.22 17.47 -7.96
CA PHE A 621 -17.49 16.74 -7.97
C PHE A 621 -18.32 17.05 -6.72
N SER A 622 -17.75 17.04 -5.52
CA SER A 622 -18.47 17.36 -4.28
C SER A 622 -19.02 18.80 -4.26
N SER A 623 -18.35 19.73 -4.93
CA SER A 623 -18.79 21.14 -5.03
C SER A 623 -19.70 21.43 -6.22
N HIS A 624 -20.21 20.40 -6.91
CA HIS A 624 -21.07 20.50 -8.11
C HIS A 624 -20.44 21.31 -9.27
N LYS A 625 -19.11 21.38 -9.35
CA LYS A 625 -18.42 21.93 -10.52
C LYS A 625 -18.45 20.98 -11.71
N THR A 626 -18.59 19.68 -11.41
CA THR A 626 -18.80 18.61 -12.40
C THR A 626 -20.02 17.80 -12.01
N ASN A 627 -20.83 17.39 -12.99
CA ASN A 627 -22.11 16.77 -12.76
C ASN A 627 -22.11 15.26 -13.06
N ILE A 628 -21.20 14.82 -13.92
CA ILE A 628 -21.04 13.41 -14.30
C ILE A 628 -19.63 12.94 -13.89
N LEU A 629 -19.57 11.87 -13.12
CA LEU A 629 -18.32 11.20 -12.74
C LEU A 629 -18.22 9.85 -13.44
N VAL A 630 -17.27 9.72 -14.37
CA VAL A 630 -16.96 8.45 -15.02
C VAL A 630 -15.80 7.80 -14.27
N GLY A 631 -15.96 6.56 -13.83
CA GLY A 631 -14.88 5.96 -13.07
C GLY A 631 -14.85 4.44 -13.00
N THR A 632 -13.74 3.95 -12.46
CA THR A 632 -13.48 2.53 -12.20
C THR A 632 -13.72 2.20 -10.71
N GLN A 633 -13.09 1.16 -10.20
CA GLN A 633 -13.16 0.80 -8.77
C GLN A 633 -12.83 1.95 -7.80
N MET A 634 -12.21 3.02 -8.27
CA MET A 634 -11.87 4.17 -7.43
C MET A 634 -13.10 4.96 -6.97
N VAL A 635 -14.18 4.97 -7.76
CA VAL A 635 -15.44 5.65 -7.38
C VAL A 635 -16.28 4.84 -6.40
N THR A 636 -15.95 3.55 -6.21
CA THR A 636 -16.73 2.65 -5.34
C THR A 636 -16.39 2.77 -3.87
N LYS A 637 -15.24 3.34 -3.50
CA LYS A 637 -14.67 3.23 -2.16
C LYS A 637 -14.35 4.57 -1.52
N GLY A 638 -14.73 4.71 -0.25
CA GLY A 638 -14.27 5.80 0.63
C GLY A 638 -14.73 7.21 0.24
N LEU A 639 -15.63 7.35 -0.73
CA LEU A 639 -16.16 8.63 -1.17
C LEU A 639 -17.59 8.80 -0.71
N ASP A 640 -17.93 10.01 -0.32
CA ASP A 640 -19.26 10.38 0.17
C ASP A 640 -19.75 11.58 -0.63
N PHE A 641 -20.78 11.35 -1.48
CA PHE A 641 -21.37 12.37 -2.33
C PHE A 641 -22.87 12.44 -2.09
N ASP A 642 -23.36 13.59 -1.67
CA ASP A 642 -24.77 13.77 -1.30
C ASP A 642 -25.68 14.03 -2.53
N GLY A 643 -25.09 14.50 -3.64
CA GLY A 643 -25.84 14.89 -4.86
C GLY A 643 -26.13 13.76 -5.85
N VAL A 644 -25.64 12.54 -5.62
CA VAL A 644 -25.74 11.44 -6.59
C VAL A 644 -27.09 10.74 -6.53
N SER A 645 -27.89 10.87 -7.58
CA SER A 645 -29.20 10.20 -7.72
C SER A 645 -29.17 9.00 -8.65
N ILE A 646 -28.34 9.04 -9.69
CA ILE A 646 -28.22 7.97 -10.69
C ILE A 646 -26.82 7.35 -10.68
N VAL A 647 -26.81 6.03 -10.71
CA VAL A 647 -25.59 5.25 -10.93
C VAL A 647 -25.80 4.29 -12.10
N GLY A 648 -24.97 4.39 -13.13
CA GLY A 648 -25.00 3.49 -14.28
C GLY A 648 -23.86 2.47 -14.23
N ILE A 649 -24.16 1.19 -14.16
CA ILE A 649 -23.19 0.09 -14.31
C ILE A 649 -23.21 -0.32 -15.78
N LEU A 650 -22.17 0.07 -16.52
CA LEU A 650 -22.20 0.02 -18.00
C LEU A 650 -22.01 -1.40 -18.57
N ASN A 651 -21.35 -2.29 -17.85
CA ASN A 651 -21.08 -3.68 -18.31
C ASN A 651 -20.93 -4.62 -17.11
N ALA A 652 -22.04 -5.17 -16.64
CA ALA A 652 -22.02 -6.15 -15.55
C ALA A 652 -21.46 -7.52 -16.01
N ASP A 653 -21.61 -7.87 -17.30
CA ASP A 653 -21.11 -9.14 -17.81
C ASP A 653 -19.59 -9.30 -17.66
N ALA A 654 -18.83 -8.21 -17.78
CA ALA A 654 -17.39 -8.20 -17.59
C ALA A 654 -16.96 -8.52 -16.16
N LEU A 655 -17.79 -8.19 -15.17
CA LEU A 655 -17.56 -8.52 -13.78
C LEU A 655 -17.82 -10.01 -13.50
N ILE A 656 -18.91 -10.53 -14.05
CA ILE A 656 -19.41 -11.88 -13.77
C ILE A 656 -18.61 -12.95 -14.54
N SER A 657 -18.13 -12.64 -15.74
CA SER A 657 -17.47 -13.62 -16.63
C SER A 657 -15.99 -13.81 -16.39
N PHE A 658 -15.45 -13.27 -15.33
CA PHE A 658 -14.01 -13.42 -15.03
C PHE A 658 -13.71 -14.89 -14.64
N PRO A 659 -12.68 -15.54 -15.22
CA PRO A 659 -12.41 -16.96 -14.99
C PRO A 659 -11.67 -17.21 -13.67
N ASP A 660 -12.36 -16.97 -12.55
CA ASP A 660 -11.86 -17.15 -11.20
C ASP A 660 -13.05 -17.58 -10.30
N PHE A 661 -12.81 -18.49 -9.37
CA PHE A 661 -13.85 -18.98 -8.46
C PHE A 661 -14.45 -17.86 -7.57
N ARG A 662 -13.77 -16.73 -7.40
CA ARG A 662 -14.26 -15.56 -6.68
C ARG A 662 -14.96 -14.53 -7.58
N ALA A 663 -15.18 -14.85 -8.86
CA ALA A 663 -15.73 -13.86 -9.81
C ALA A 663 -17.13 -13.40 -9.40
N SER A 664 -17.99 -14.32 -8.98
CA SER A 664 -19.34 -14.03 -8.49
C SER A 664 -19.31 -13.13 -7.25
N GLU A 665 -18.45 -13.48 -6.27
CA GLU A 665 -18.27 -12.68 -5.05
C GLU A 665 -17.77 -11.27 -5.36
N ARG A 666 -16.76 -11.12 -6.23
CA ARG A 666 -16.25 -9.81 -6.62
C ARG A 666 -17.28 -9.00 -7.40
N ALA A 667 -18.04 -9.65 -8.29
CA ALA A 667 -19.08 -9.00 -9.08
C ALA A 667 -20.20 -8.46 -8.17
N PHE A 668 -20.72 -9.31 -7.28
CA PHE A 668 -21.74 -8.91 -6.31
C PHE A 668 -21.24 -7.76 -5.42
N ASN A 669 -20.07 -7.91 -4.77
CA ASN A 669 -19.51 -6.90 -3.88
C ASN A 669 -19.32 -5.55 -4.59
N MET A 670 -18.84 -5.58 -5.83
CA MET A 670 -18.57 -4.37 -6.59
C MET A 670 -19.87 -3.68 -7.01
N MET A 671 -20.85 -4.43 -7.51
CA MET A 671 -22.14 -3.87 -7.91
C MET A 671 -22.88 -3.27 -6.69
N GLU A 672 -22.88 -3.95 -5.54
CA GLU A 672 -23.47 -3.45 -4.29
C GLU A 672 -22.76 -2.19 -3.77
N GLN A 673 -21.44 -2.15 -3.82
CA GLN A 673 -20.69 -0.96 -3.41
C GLN A 673 -20.96 0.25 -4.29
N VAL A 674 -21.04 0.03 -5.61
CA VAL A 674 -21.39 1.07 -6.58
C VAL A 674 -22.84 1.50 -6.38
N ALA A 675 -23.76 0.55 -6.23
CA ALA A 675 -25.18 0.82 -5.94
C ALA A 675 -25.32 1.66 -4.67
N GLY A 676 -24.57 1.34 -3.63
CA GLY A 676 -24.56 2.10 -2.38
C GLY A 676 -24.16 3.58 -2.50
N ARG A 677 -23.67 4.03 -3.66
CA ARG A 677 -23.39 5.46 -3.94
C ARG A 677 -24.62 6.23 -4.37
N ALA A 678 -25.66 5.56 -4.88
CA ALA A 678 -26.90 6.20 -5.27
C ALA A 678 -27.80 6.46 -4.07
N GLY A 679 -28.41 7.66 -4.03
CA GLY A 679 -29.42 8.05 -3.04
C GLY A 679 -28.82 8.32 -1.67
N ARG A 680 -28.78 9.60 -1.32
CA ARG A 680 -28.39 10.13 0.00
C ARG A 680 -29.21 11.38 0.25
N ALA A 681 -29.08 11.99 1.43
CA ALA A 681 -29.76 13.24 1.76
C ALA A 681 -31.29 13.22 1.45
N HIS A 682 -31.99 12.21 1.95
CA HIS A 682 -33.46 12.07 1.94
C HIS A 682 -34.09 11.58 0.62
N LYS A 683 -33.31 11.18 -0.40
CA LYS A 683 -33.87 10.68 -1.66
C LYS A 683 -33.34 9.28 -1.97
N GLN A 684 -34.27 8.37 -2.34
CA GLN A 684 -33.88 7.06 -2.87
C GLN A 684 -33.23 7.22 -4.24
N GLY A 685 -32.03 6.67 -4.43
CA GLY A 685 -31.33 6.68 -5.71
C GLY A 685 -31.77 5.55 -6.63
N THR A 686 -31.40 5.66 -7.91
CA THR A 686 -31.63 4.63 -8.91
C THR A 686 -30.29 4.13 -9.46
N VAL A 687 -30.20 2.82 -9.63
CA VAL A 687 -29.04 2.14 -10.23
C VAL A 687 -29.51 1.41 -11.47
N LEU A 688 -28.86 1.69 -12.61
CA LEU A 688 -29.13 0.97 -13.84
C LEU A 688 -27.98 0.01 -14.14
N VAL A 689 -28.29 -1.28 -14.21
CA VAL A 689 -27.34 -2.35 -14.52
C VAL A 689 -27.52 -2.79 -15.95
N GLN A 690 -26.60 -2.44 -16.84
CA GLN A 690 -26.60 -2.90 -18.22
C GLN A 690 -25.92 -4.27 -18.35
N THR A 691 -26.63 -5.25 -18.86
CA THR A 691 -26.15 -6.62 -19.01
C THR A 691 -26.78 -7.32 -20.23
N THR A 692 -26.07 -8.28 -20.81
CA THR A 692 -26.61 -9.20 -21.82
C THR A 692 -27.24 -10.45 -21.19
N ARG A 693 -27.16 -10.59 -19.84
CA ARG A 693 -27.66 -11.74 -19.07
C ARG A 693 -28.52 -11.26 -17.90
N PRO A 694 -29.71 -10.67 -18.17
CA PRO A 694 -30.52 -10.03 -17.13
C PRO A 694 -31.04 -11.03 -16.06
N THR A 695 -31.16 -12.30 -16.40
CA THR A 695 -31.64 -13.37 -15.50
C THR A 695 -30.51 -14.10 -14.77
N HIS A 696 -29.27 -13.60 -14.83
CA HIS A 696 -28.15 -14.21 -14.12
C HIS A 696 -28.35 -14.09 -12.59
N PRO A 697 -28.15 -15.16 -11.79
CA PRO A 697 -28.44 -15.14 -10.36
C PRO A 697 -27.79 -13.97 -9.62
N ILE A 698 -26.54 -13.64 -9.93
CA ILE A 698 -25.83 -12.52 -9.30
C ILE A 698 -26.55 -11.18 -9.55
N VAL A 699 -27.10 -10.97 -10.75
CA VAL A 699 -27.83 -9.74 -11.10
C VAL A 699 -29.14 -9.65 -10.30
N GLU A 700 -29.83 -10.76 -10.11
CA GLU A 700 -31.04 -10.82 -9.31
C GLU A 700 -30.75 -10.57 -7.82
N PHE A 701 -29.66 -11.11 -7.27
CA PHE A 701 -29.27 -10.85 -5.88
C PHE A 701 -28.92 -9.39 -5.65
N VAL A 702 -28.25 -8.72 -6.60
CA VAL A 702 -27.96 -7.29 -6.56
C VAL A 702 -29.26 -6.48 -6.67
N LYS A 703 -30.19 -6.88 -7.53
CA LYS A 703 -31.48 -6.21 -7.68
C LYS A 703 -32.32 -6.25 -6.41
N SER A 704 -32.25 -7.33 -5.66
CA SER A 704 -32.96 -7.52 -4.40
C SER A 704 -32.15 -7.08 -3.16
N HIS A 705 -30.89 -6.67 -3.30
CA HIS A 705 -29.94 -6.39 -2.20
C HIS A 705 -29.83 -7.55 -1.20
N ASN A 706 -30.00 -8.80 -1.67
CA ASN A 706 -30.07 -9.98 -0.81
C ASN A 706 -28.72 -10.69 -0.68
N TYR A 707 -27.89 -10.19 0.24
CA TYR A 707 -26.59 -10.80 0.55
C TYR A 707 -26.75 -12.25 1.07
N GLN A 708 -27.79 -12.54 1.86
CA GLN A 708 -27.96 -13.88 2.45
C GLN A 708 -28.24 -14.96 1.38
N GLU A 709 -29.08 -14.66 0.41
CA GLU A 709 -29.32 -15.60 -0.71
C GLU A 709 -28.09 -15.74 -1.61
N PHE A 710 -27.40 -14.63 -1.90
CA PHE A 710 -26.12 -14.65 -2.59
C PHE A 710 -25.10 -15.54 -1.86
N PHE A 711 -24.95 -15.36 -0.54
CA PHE A 711 -24.04 -16.17 0.27
C PHE A 711 -24.37 -17.67 0.17
N ASN A 712 -25.64 -18.03 0.31
CA ASN A 712 -26.07 -19.43 0.25
C ASN A 712 -25.76 -20.05 -1.14
N TYR A 713 -26.04 -19.30 -2.21
CA TYR A 713 -25.72 -19.70 -3.57
C TYR A 713 -24.22 -19.92 -3.75
N GLU A 714 -23.41 -18.94 -3.43
CA GLU A 714 -21.97 -19.00 -3.58
C GLU A 714 -21.33 -20.08 -2.69
N LEU A 715 -21.83 -20.25 -1.46
CA LEU A 715 -21.33 -21.28 -0.55
C LEU A 715 -21.56 -22.69 -1.08
N SER A 716 -22.71 -22.93 -1.70
CA SER A 716 -23.05 -24.20 -2.35
C SER A 716 -22.08 -24.54 -3.49
N GLU A 717 -21.82 -23.58 -4.37
CA GLU A 717 -20.84 -23.72 -5.46
C GLU A 717 -19.44 -24.04 -4.90
N ARG A 718 -19.00 -23.32 -3.87
CA ARG A 718 -17.68 -23.55 -3.26
C ARG A 718 -17.57 -24.89 -2.56
N GLN A 719 -18.65 -25.38 -1.98
CA GLN A 719 -18.68 -26.71 -1.36
C GLN A 719 -18.55 -27.80 -2.42
N GLN A 720 -19.30 -27.69 -3.53
CA GLN A 720 -19.28 -28.65 -4.63
C GLN A 720 -17.87 -28.79 -5.23
N TYR A 721 -17.15 -27.67 -5.40
CA TYR A 721 -15.84 -27.66 -6.04
C TYR A 721 -14.65 -27.62 -5.05
N ASN A 722 -14.91 -27.80 -3.75
CA ASN A 722 -13.88 -27.77 -2.71
C ASN A 722 -13.04 -26.48 -2.76
N PHE A 723 -13.70 -25.31 -2.74
CA PHE A 723 -13.06 -24.02 -2.62
C PHE A 723 -13.16 -23.46 -1.17
N PRO A 724 -12.36 -22.43 -0.82
CA PRO A 724 -12.54 -21.76 0.48
C PRO A 724 -13.98 -21.25 0.67
N PRO A 725 -14.60 -21.43 1.86
CA PRO A 725 -14.01 -21.68 3.17
C PRO A 725 -13.76 -23.17 3.53
N PHE A 726 -14.04 -24.11 2.68
CA PHE A 726 -13.92 -25.57 2.97
C PHE A 726 -12.49 -26.07 2.86
N THR A 727 -11.68 -25.44 2.02
CA THR A 727 -10.27 -25.77 1.79
C THR A 727 -9.41 -24.51 1.86
N ARG A 728 -8.09 -24.71 1.89
CA ARG A 728 -7.07 -23.69 1.64
C ARG A 728 -6.43 -23.91 0.30
N ILE A 729 -6.13 -22.83 -0.40
CA ILE A 729 -5.47 -22.86 -1.69
C ILE A 729 -4.06 -22.33 -1.55
N VAL A 730 -3.11 -23.04 -2.16
CA VAL A 730 -1.74 -22.59 -2.37
C VAL A 730 -1.45 -22.65 -3.85
N ASN A 731 -1.23 -21.52 -4.48
CA ASN A 731 -0.74 -21.48 -5.86
C ASN A 731 0.79 -21.47 -5.85
N VAL A 732 1.38 -22.35 -6.63
CA VAL A 732 2.82 -22.40 -6.89
C VAL A 732 3.05 -21.88 -8.31
N TYR A 733 3.84 -20.86 -8.43
CA TYR A 733 4.20 -20.28 -9.72
C TYR A 733 5.64 -20.60 -10.05
N LEU A 734 5.86 -21.08 -11.28
CA LEU A 734 7.18 -21.29 -11.86
C LEU A 734 7.34 -20.34 -13.03
N LYS A 735 8.51 -19.69 -13.12
CA LYS A 735 8.81 -18.73 -14.20
C LYS A 735 10.19 -19.03 -14.80
N HIS A 736 10.26 -19.04 -16.14
CA HIS A 736 11.51 -19.26 -16.86
C HIS A 736 11.50 -18.51 -18.21
N ARG A 737 12.67 -18.17 -18.74
CA ARG A 737 12.80 -17.50 -20.05
C ARG A 737 12.50 -18.41 -21.24
N ASN A 738 12.83 -19.70 -21.11
CA ASN A 738 12.55 -20.71 -22.14
C ASN A 738 11.30 -21.49 -21.76
N GLU A 739 10.34 -21.59 -22.67
CA GLU A 739 9.02 -22.22 -22.43
C GLU A 739 9.12 -23.74 -22.33
N ASP A 740 9.93 -24.38 -23.17
CA ASP A 740 10.12 -25.84 -23.16
C ASP A 740 10.73 -26.29 -21.83
N THR A 741 11.79 -25.60 -21.41
CA THR A 741 12.42 -25.84 -20.10
C THR A 741 11.42 -25.68 -18.97
N LEU A 742 10.59 -24.63 -19.01
CA LEU A 742 9.57 -24.39 -17.98
C LEU A 742 8.53 -25.51 -17.96
N THR A 743 8.09 -25.96 -19.12
CA THR A 743 7.09 -27.03 -19.26
C THR A 743 7.62 -28.33 -18.66
N GLU A 744 8.82 -28.74 -19.03
CA GLU A 744 9.42 -29.97 -18.51
C GLU A 744 9.66 -29.91 -16.98
N VAL A 745 10.23 -28.82 -16.49
CA VAL A 745 10.50 -28.63 -15.05
C VAL A 745 9.18 -28.58 -14.27
N SER A 746 8.15 -27.89 -14.78
CA SER A 746 6.86 -27.76 -14.09
C SER A 746 6.10 -29.09 -14.03
N VAL A 747 6.15 -29.93 -15.08
CA VAL A 747 5.56 -31.26 -15.08
C VAL A 747 6.30 -32.16 -14.06
N ARG A 748 7.63 -32.14 -14.06
CA ARG A 748 8.42 -32.91 -13.10
C ARG A 748 8.12 -32.51 -11.66
N TYR A 749 8.11 -31.21 -11.38
CA TYR A 749 7.76 -30.67 -10.06
C TYR A 749 6.35 -31.07 -9.63
N SER A 750 5.37 -30.97 -10.54
CA SER A 750 3.98 -31.35 -10.28
C SER A 750 3.85 -32.84 -9.99
N ASN A 751 4.60 -33.70 -10.67
CA ASN A 751 4.58 -35.15 -10.40
C ASN A 751 5.15 -35.47 -9.01
N MET A 752 6.27 -34.84 -8.62
CA MET A 752 6.81 -34.98 -7.26
C MET A 752 5.83 -34.50 -6.19
N LEU A 753 5.09 -33.43 -6.47
CA LEU A 753 4.02 -32.99 -5.58
C LEU A 753 2.86 -34.00 -5.49
N ARG A 754 2.47 -34.63 -6.61
CA ARG A 754 1.43 -35.66 -6.63
C ARG A 754 1.79 -36.91 -5.87
N GLU A 755 3.07 -37.31 -5.89
CA GLU A 755 3.55 -38.44 -5.08
C GLU A 755 3.28 -38.23 -3.58
N VAL A 756 3.33 -36.99 -3.10
CA VAL A 756 3.16 -36.68 -1.68
C VAL A 756 1.72 -36.25 -1.36
N PHE A 757 1.12 -35.41 -2.21
CA PHE A 757 -0.17 -34.78 -1.93
C PHE A 757 -1.34 -35.40 -2.68
N GLY A 758 -1.10 -36.32 -3.62
CA GLY A 758 -2.13 -37.03 -4.37
C GLY A 758 -3.05 -36.09 -5.16
N ASN A 759 -4.35 -36.30 -5.02
CA ASN A 759 -5.39 -35.58 -5.74
C ASN A 759 -5.56 -34.11 -5.33
N ARG A 760 -4.77 -33.62 -4.40
CA ARG A 760 -4.75 -32.20 -3.99
C ARG A 760 -3.99 -31.30 -4.95
N VAL A 761 -3.34 -31.89 -5.99
CA VAL A 761 -2.46 -31.19 -6.94
C VAL A 761 -3.16 -31.03 -8.29
N PHE A 762 -3.35 -29.79 -8.73
CA PHE A 762 -3.97 -29.43 -10.01
C PHE A 762 -2.97 -28.67 -10.88
N GLY A 763 -2.96 -28.92 -12.18
CA GLY A 763 -2.01 -28.38 -13.14
C GLY A 763 -0.77 -29.28 -13.35
N PRO A 764 0.33 -28.81 -13.95
CA PRO A 764 0.67 -27.41 -14.24
C PRO A 764 -0.11 -26.85 -15.43
N GLU A 765 -0.62 -25.63 -15.28
CA GLU A 765 -1.35 -24.91 -16.31
C GLU A 765 -0.78 -23.49 -16.53
N PRO A 766 -0.91 -22.91 -17.71
CA PRO A 766 -0.61 -21.49 -17.90
C PRO A 766 -1.65 -20.64 -17.15
N PRO A 767 -1.24 -19.63 -16.37
CA PRO A 767 -2.19 -18.66 -15.82
C PRO A 767 -2.76 -17.77 -16.93
N MET A 768 -3.77 -16.97 -16.64
CA MET A 768 -4.38 -16.02 -17.61
C MET A 768 -3.35 -15.16 -18.36
N VAL A 769 -2.31 -14.73 -17.67
CA VAL A 769 -1.16 -14.07 -18.28
C VAL A 769 0.01 -15.03 -18.22
N ALA A 770 0.21 -15.75 -19.31
CA ALA A 770 1.20 -16.83 -19.39
C ALA A 770 2.64 -16.33 -19.54
N ARG A 771 2.88 -15.04 -19.85
CA ARG A 771 4.22 -14.44 -19.98
C ARG A 771 4.27 -13.01 -19.49
N VAL A 772 5.24 -12.68 -18.65
CA VAL A 772 5.50 -11.32 -18.14
C VAL A 772 6.99 -11.04 -18.13
N GLN A 773 7.42 -9.90 -18.68
CA GLN A 773 8.83 -9.49 -18.73
C GLN A 773 9.75 -10.56 -19.33
N SER A 774 9.36 -11.16 -20.45
CA SER A 774 10.06 -12.25 -21.14
C SER A 774 10.20 -13.56 -20.33
N LEU A 775 9.44 -13.71 -19.24
CA LEU A 775 9.35 -14.91 -18.44
C LEU A 775 8.01 -15.61 -18.70
N TYR A 776 8.04 -16.83 -19.18
CA TYR A 776 6.89 -17.72 -19.24
C TYR A 776 6.51 -18.18 -17.84
N ILE A 777 5.23 -18.42 -17.61
CA ILE A 777 4.68 -18.75 -16.30
C ILE A 777 3.86 -20.05 -16.39
N ARG A 778 4.05 -20.93 -15.41
CA ARG A 778 3.16 -22.09 -15.15
C ARG A 778 2.71 -22.02 -13.70
N GLN A 779 1.50 -22.43 -13.47
CA GLN A 779 0.85 -22.46 -12.15
C GLN A 779 0.47 -23.89 -11.80
N VAL A 780 0.77 -24.30 -10.57
CA VAL A 780 0.28 -25.52 -9.95
C VAL A 780 -0.56 -25.08 -8.74
N MET A 781 -1.82 -25.55 -8.69
CA MET A 781 -2.71 -25.26 -7.57
C MET A 781 -2.73 -26.45 -6.60
N LEU A 782 -2.59 -26.17 -5.32
CA LEU A 782 -2.73 -27.14 -4.24
C LEU A 782 -3.95 -26.79 -3.41
N LYS A 783 -4.82 -27.77 -3.15
CA LYS A 783 -5.99 -27.62 -2.25
C LYS A 783 -5.77 -28.46 -1.00
N PHE A 784 -5.79 -27.83 0.16
CA PHE A 784 -5.61 -28.50 1.45
C PHE A 784 -6.84 -28.35 2.32
N GLU A 785 -7.13 -29.34 3.12
CA GLU A 785 -8.15 -29.26 4.16
C GLU A 785 -7.77 -28.22 5.21
N ASN A 786 -8.73 -27.58 5.83
CA ASN A 786 -8.49 -26.50 6.80
C ASN A 786 -7.66 -26.94 8.02
N ALA A 787 -7.72 -28.23 8.37
CA ALA A 787 -6.94 -28.83 9.44
C ALA A 787 -5.46 -29.06 9.08
N ALA A 788 -5.08 -28.94 7.80
CA ALA A 788 -3.69 -29.16 7.37
C ALA A 788 -2.75 -28.11 7.98
N SER A 789 -1.63 -28.58 8.53
CA SER A 789 -0.60 -27.71 9.09
C SER A 789 0.23 -27.09 7.98
N MET A 790 0.09 -25.77 7.77
CA MET A 790 0.89 -25.04 6.78
C MET A 790 2.39 -25.11 7.05
N ALA A 791 2.80 -25.19 8.31
CA ALA A 791 4.21 -25.38 8.67
C ALA A 791 4.76 -26.71 8.13
N LYS A 792 3.98 -27.81 8.24
CA LYS A 792 4.37 -29.11 7.65
C LYS A 792 4.37 -29.05 6.12
N VAL A 793 3.36 -28.42 5.53
CA VAL A 793 3.26 -28.21 4.07
C VAL A 793 4.52 -27.45 3.59
N LYS A 794 4.94 -26.38 4.28
CA LYS A 794 6.15 -25.61 3.96
C LYS A 794 7.39 -26.50 3.94
N VAL A 795 7.58 -27.35 4.94
CA VAL A 795 8.73 -28.25 5.01
C VAL A 795 8.75 -29.21 3.82
N ILE A 796 7.59 -29.80 3.50
CA ILE A 796 7.46 -30.75 2.37
C ILE A 796 7.74 -30.06 1.03
N LEU A 797 7.09 -28.93 0.77
CA LEU A 797 7.29 -28.15 -0.46
C LEU A 797 8.75 -27.76 -0.66
N ARG A 798 9.42 -27.39 0.42
CA ARG A 798 10.83 -27.05 0.43
C ARG A 798 11.71 -28.26 0.13
N ASN A 799 11.46 -29.41 0.76
CA ASN A 799 12.24 -30.62 0.53
C ASN A 799 12.11 -31.06 -0.93
N ILE A 800 10.89 -31.03 -1.50
CA ILE A 800 10.66 -31.31 -2.92
C ILE A 800 11.45 -30.34 -3.82
N TYR A 801 11.41 -29.05 -3.50
CA TYR A 801 12.17 -28.03 -4.24
C TYR A 801 13.69 -28.31 -4.17
N GLU A 802 14.24 -28.57 -2.99
CA GLU A 802 15.66 -28.86 -2.78
C GLU A 802 16.08 -30.15 -3.52
N GLN A 803 15.25 -31.17 -3.48
CA GLN A 803 15.46 -32.42 -4.23
C GLN A 803 15.46 -32.18 -5.74
N LEU A 804 14.52 -31.39 -6.23
CA LEU A 804 14.46 -31.05 -7.65
C LEU A 804 15.68 -30.23 -8.10
N VAL A 805 16.11 -29.26 -7.34
CA VAL A 805 17.32 -28.45 -7.60
C VAL A 805 18.58 -29.32 -7.63
N ALA A 806 18.67 -30.35 -6.77
CA ALA A 806 19.78 -31.28 -6.73
C ALA A 806 19.83 -32.24 -7.95
N THR A 807 18.64 -32.59 -8.48
CA THR A 807 18.52 -33.57 -9.57
C THR A 807 18.35 -32.97 -10.96
N ASP A 808 17.98 -31.67 -11.03
CA ASP A 808 17.78 -30.94 -12.29
C ASP A 808 18.38 -29.55 -12.23
N SER A 809 19.50 -29.37 -12.92
CA SER A 809 20.25 -28.09 -12.95
C SER A 809 19.41 -26.92 -13.51
N ARG A 810 18.41 -27.19 -14.37
CA ARG A 810 17.51 -26.18 -14.98
C ARG A 810 16.63 -25.50 -13.93
N MET A 811 16.38 -26.17 -12.81
CA MET A 811 15.63 -25.60 -11.68
C MET A 811 16.37 -24.42 -11.03
N LYS A 812 17.70 -24.36 -11.09
CA LYS A 812 18.50 -23.23 -10.58
C LYS A 812 18.20 -21.90 -11.30
N SER A 813 17.82 -21.96 -12.57
CA SER A 813 17.41 -20.80 -13.38
C SER A 813 15.90 -20.53 -13.36
N THR A 814 15.11 -21.43 -12.76
CA THR A 814 13.65 -21.30 -12.64
C THR A 814 13.30 -20.56 -11.36
N ILE A 815 12.56 -19.48 -11.50
CA ILE A 815 12.02 -18.72 -10.36
C ILE A 815 10.77 -19.45 -9.87
N LEU A 816 10.78 -19.84 -8.60
CA LEU A 816 9.63 -20.45 -7.94
C LEU A 816 9.16 -19.59 -6.77
N TYR A 817 7.84 -19.38 -6.66
CA TYR A 817 7.26 -18.72 -5.48
C TYR A 817 5.85 -19.26 -5.20
N TYR A 818 5.42 -19.02 -3.96
CA TYR A 818 4.13 -19.48 -3.45
C TYR A 818 3.19 -18.29 -3.23
N ASP A 819 1.91 -18.52 -3.46
CA ASP A 819 0.83 -17.61 -3.11
C ASP A 819 -0.24 -18.37 -2.32
N VAL A 820 -0.27 -18.14 -1.01
CA VAL A 820 -1.18 -18.78 -0.06
C VAL A 820 -2.43 -17.93 0.07
N ASP A 821 -3.61 -18.55 0.03
CA ASP A 821 -4.91 -17.87 0.03
C ASP A 821 -4.97 -16.79 -1.09
N PRO A 822 -4.87 -17.16 -2.36
CA PRO A 822 -4.92 -16.23 -3.49
C PRO A 822 -6.26 -15.48 -3.53
N MET A 823 -6.21 -14.17 -3.93
CA MET A 823 -7.38 -13.32 -4.02
C MET A 823 -7.50 -12.66 -5.39
#